data_7dd7272bd28bd70799470f3a5dc1a21d
#
_entry.id   7dd7272bd28bd70799470f3a5dc1a21d
#
_cell.length_a   1.000
_cell.length_b   1.000
_cell.length_c   1.000
_cell.angle_alpha   90.00
_cell.angle_beta   90.00
_cell.angle_gamma   90.00
#
_symmetry.space_group_name_H-M   'P 1'
#
loop_
_entity.id
_entity.type
_entity.pdbx_description
1 polymer ?
#
loop_
_entity_poly.entity_id
_entity_poly.type
_entity_poly.pdbx_seq_one_letter_code
_entity_poly.pdbx_strand_id
1 'polypeptide(L)'
;MSQRAGRLRSAWLALLLALLCGAVPVLAAPPVPYQFRSVAIGGGGFVSGLLFHPAQQGLLYARTDVGGAYRWDAASAHWVALTDWLGPADQNLMGIDAFAIDPHDPQALYLAAGTYLHERAGNAAILRSHDQGRHFVRTDLPFRLGGNELGRGNGERLAVDPNDGRVLLLGSRDAGLWRSADRGAHWQRVQSFPAVATGPSASAVNHAGRRQQVGIAFVLFDPASAASGGASQRIYVGVSTPEQSLFESADGGRSWRPVPGQPTGLRPSHMVRSSAGIYYLSYGDQPGPDLMADGAVWKYEPAAARWTDITPVPQPRSGPGFGWGAVAVDPRRPDTLIASTFRRYQPGDDIYRSTDGGRSWAPLFPRSRFAHDAAPWTAQARPHWMASLAIDPFDSDRALFVTGYGVWASRNLRAFDAADGVVQWWFADAGLEETVPLDLLSPAQGAHLLSALGDIDGFRHDTLDRAQSQFAGPRLTNGESIDAAGQAPQLVVRSGTLRERRNDEVRAAWSRDGGANWTAFASEPPVGEGAGHIAINADGSRVIWSPRNGGSAWASDDWGRQWQRVEGSSGSLLIEADRVDPQRWYAVDAASGRFFLSEDGGRRFRDSGVQVGAPSAAERTRPQLRPDPLRAGVVYLASPSHGVLRWQDGRLQVLSNVQEARSLGLGRAPREGAPPMLFLAGTVDGVGGLFRSEDEGHRWQRIDDDAHRFGRPYAVTGDPRVVGRVYFATGGRGIFYGDAP
;
A
#
# COMPACT_ATOMS: atom_id res chain seq x y z
N MET A 1 14.60 2.91 79.17
CA MET A 1 14.52 3.65 77.87
C MET A 1 15.46 3.08 76.79
N SER A 2 15.90 1.83 76.82
CA SER A 2 16.89 1.26 75.88
C SER A 2 16.35 0.15 74.91
N GLN A 3 15.07 -0.18 74.98
CA GLN A 3 14.50 -1.25 74.12
C GLN A 3 13.66 -0.76 72.93
N ARG A 4 13.39 0.55 72.80
CA ARG A 4 12.61 1.11 71.66
C ARG A 4 13.46 1.57 70.47
N ALA A 5 14.76 1.80 70.63
CA ALA A 5 15.65 2.26 69.55
C ALA A 5 16.15 1.15 68.61
N GLY A 6 16.10 -0.15 69.06
CA GLY A 6 16.54 -1.27 68.22
C GLY A 6 15.52 -1.73 67.15
N ARG A 7 14.21 -1.56 67.40
CA ARG A 7 13.15 -2.00 66.44
C ARG A 7 12.93 -1.04 65.27
N LEU A 8 13.26 0.23 65.43
CA LEU A 8 13.15 1.21 64.38
C LEU A 8 14.30 1.09 63.31
N ARG A 9 15.49 0.71 63.73
CA ARG A 9 16.62 0.51 62.80
C ARG A 9 16.48 -0.75 61.93
N SER A 10 15.87 -1.82 62.46
CA SER A 10 15.59 -3.05 61.70
C SER A 10 14.48 -2.89 60.68
N ALA A 11 13.45 -2.05 60.97
CA ALA A 11 12.39 -1.74 60.04
C ALA A 11 12.83 -0.87 58.83
N TRP A 12 13.78 0.06 59.08
CA TRP A 12 14.36 0.88 58.00
C TRP A 12 15.33 0.10 57.10
N LEU A 13 16.06 -0.87 57.61
CA LEU A 13 16.90 -1.76 56.82
C LEU A 13 16.12 -2.73 55.98
N ALA A 14 14.98 -3.24 56.47
CA ALA A 14 14.06 -4.08 55.71
C ALA A 14 13.32 -3.30 54.62
N LEU A 15 12.99 -2.02 54.88
CA LEU A 15 12.37 -1.15 53.87
C LEU A 15 13.38 -0.69 52.77
N LEU A 16 14.64 -0.50 53.10
CA LEU A 16 15.69 -0.18 52.13
C LEU A 16 16.08 -1.42 51.32
N LEU A 17 16.05 -2.63 51.84
CA LEU A 17 16.25 -3.85 51.03
C LEU A 17 15.05 -4.20 50.17
N ALA A 18 13.83 -3.85 50.55
CA ALA A 18 12.64 -4.01 49.70
C ALA A 18 12.55 -2.98 48.54
N LEU A 19 13.20 -1.80 48.69
CA LEU A 19 13.29 -0.78 47.65
C LEU A 19 14.47 -1.02 46.70
N LEU A 20 15.38 -1.93 46.98
CA LEU A 20 16.51 -2.35 46.12
C LEU A 20 16.18 -3.60 45.28
N CYS A 21 15.02 -4.25 45.48
CA CYS A 21 14.43 -5.17 44.52
C CYS A 21 13.58 -4.42 43.47
N GLY A 22 14.06 -3.26 43.03
CA GLY A 22 13.60 -2.62 41.81
C GLY A 22 13.84 -3.59 40.66
N ALA A 23 12.80 -3.93 39.91
CA ALA A 23 12.87 -4.74 38.72
C ALA A 23 14.08 -4.25 37.88
N VAL A 24 15.11 -5.07 37.81
CA VAL A 24 16.16 -4.86 36.82
C VAL A 24 15.41 -4.92 35.50
N PRO A 25 15.43 -3.85 34.69
CA PRO A 25 14.82 -3.95 33.36
C PRO A 25 15.54 -5.12 32.70
N VAL A 26 14.79 -6.14 32.35
CA VAL A 26 15.27 -7.21 31.48
C VAL A 26 15.59 -6.50 30.18
N LEU A 27 16.85 -6.13 29.97
CA LEU A 27 17.32 -5.61 28.72
C LEU A 27 16.96 -6.67 27.68
N ALA A 28 16.05 -6.33 26.79
CA ALA A 28 15.73 -7.19 25.67
C ALA A 28 17.04 -7.64 25.02
N ALA A 29 17.16 -8.92 24.69
CA ALA A 29 18.37 -9.40 24.02
C ALA A 29 18.57 -8.57 22.74
N PRO A 30 19.83 -8.19 22.44
CA PRO A 30 20.08 -7.38 21.26
C PRO A 30 19.47 -8.05 20.02
N PRO A 31 18.88 -7.27 19.11
CA PRO A 31 18.30 -7.83 17.89
C PRO A 31 19.40 -8.55 17.09
N VAL A 32 19.04 -9.64 16.45
CA VAL A 32 19.86 -10.32 15.44
C VAL A 32 19.20 -10.05 14.09
N PRO A 33 19.44 -8.88 13.49
CA PRO A 33 18.70 -8.45 12.32
C PRO A 33 18.98 -9.39 11.15
N TYR A 34 17.91 -9.80 10.51
CA TYR A 34 17.97 -10.53 9.25
C TYR A 34 18.27 -9.54 8.11
N GLN A 35 18.88 -10.04 7.05
CA GLN A 35 18.93 -9.31 5.80
C GLN A 35 17.63 -9.55 5.04
N PHE A 36 16.72 -8.59 5.10
CA PHE A 36 15.46 -8.67 4.38
C PHE A 36 15.62 -8.24 2.93
N ARG A 37 14.92 -8.96 2.04
CA ARG A 37 14.85 -8.70 0.60
C ARG A 37 13.40 -8.79 0.15
N SER A 38 13.02 -7.98 -0.84
CA SER A 38 11.70 -8.09 -1.47
C SER A 38 11.60 -9.40 -2.25
N VAL A 39 10.43 -10.04 -2.16
CA VAL A 39 10.00 -11.04 -3.13
C VAL A 39 9.57 -10.28 -4.38
N ALA A 40 10.26 -10.49 -5.48
CA ALA A 40 10.03 -9.70 -6.69
C ALA A 40 8.68 -10.05 -7.34
N ILE A 41 7.79 -9.06 -7.38
CA ILE A 41 6.52 -9.06 -8.13
C ILE A 41 6.63 -8.11 -9.32
N GLY A 42 7.35 -7.01 -9.13
CA GLY A 42 7.53 -5.94 -10.10
C GLY A 42 6.31 -5.03 -10.13
N GLY A 43 6.19 -4.12 -9.16
CA GLY A 43 5.07 -3.20 -9.03
C GLY A 43 3.82 -3.83 -8.41
N GLY A 44 2.67 -3.53 -8.96
CA GLY A 44 1.36 -4.13 -8.60
C GLY A 44 0.42 -3.20 -7.87
N GLY A 45 0.78 -1.92 -7.65
CA GLY A 45 -0.05 -0.92 -7.02
C GLY A 45 0.11 0.48 -7.61
N PHE A 46 -0.58 1.45 -7.04
CA PHE A 46 -0.72 2.77 -7.62
C PHE A 46 0.43 3.70 -7.24
N VAL A 47 1.34 3.93 -8.19
CA VAL A 47 2.30 5.04 -8.09
C VAL A 47 1.57 6.34 -8.43
N SER A 48 1.42 7.22 -7.44
CA SER A 48 0.55 8.39 -7.55
C SER A 48 1.28 9.67 -7.96
N GLY A 49 2.62 9.68 -8.00
CA GLY A 49 3.39 10.85 -8.45
C GLY A 49 4.86 10.55 -8.75
N LEU A 50 5.42 11.31 -9.70
CA LEU A 50 6.83 11.29 -10.10
C LEU A 50 7.40 12.71 -10.07
N LEU A 51 8.65 12.88 -9.63
CA LEU A 51 9.29 14.18 -9.54
C LEU A 51 10.79 14.09 -9.85
N PHE A 52 11.21 14.65 -10.98
CA PHE A 52 12.63 14.87 -11.29
C PHE A 52 13.16 16.09 -10.55
N HIS A 53 14.41 16.01 -10.09
CA HIS A 53 15.10 17.18 -9.57
C HIS A 53 15.63 18.06 -10.72
N PRO A 54 15.30 19.37 -10.79
CA PRO A 54 15.65 20.22 -11.92
C PRO A 54 17.13 20.59 -11.99
N ALA A 55 17.89 20.51 -10.88
CA ALA A 55 19.30 20.88 -10.81
C ALA A 55 20.25 19.69 -10.66
N GLN A 56 19.76 18.46 -10.46
CA GLN A 56 20.60 17.27 -10.38
C GLN A 56 20.13 16.18 -11.35
N GLN A 57 20.95 15.93 -12.37
CA GLN A 57 20.68 14.89 -13.35
C GLN A 57 20.55 13.50 -12.68
N GLY A 58 19.52 12.74 -13.08
CA GLY A 58 19.28 11.38 -12.60
C GLY A 58 18.57 11.28 -11.27
N LEU A 59 18.46 12.37 -10.50
CA LEU A 59 17.71 12.38 -9.24
C LEU A 59 16.19 12.44 -9.52
N LEU A 60 15.50 11.37 -9.13
CA LEU A 60 14.08 11.16 -9.38
C LEU A 60 13.45 10.51 -8.15
N TYR A 61 12.25 10.97 -7.81
CA TYR A 61 11.45 10.43 -6.71
C TYR A 61 10.10 9.94 -7.22
N ALA A 62 9.54 8.95 -6.52
CA ALA A 62 8.18 8.47 -6.69
C ALA A 62 7.46 8.42 -5.35
N ARG A 63 6.14 8.65 -5.37
CA ARG A 63 5.25 8.45 -4.23
C ARG A 63 4.13 7.48 -4.58
N THR A 64 3.68 6.73 -3.58
CA THR A 64 2.61 5.76 -3.71
C THR A 64 1.50 6.05 -2.71
N ASP A 65 0.35 5.45 -2.92
CA ASP A 65 -0.83 5.69 -2.08
C ASP A 65 -0.80 4.90 -0.75
N VAL A 66 -0.08 3.75 -0.67
CA VAL A 66 0.04 2.95 0.56
C VAL A 66 1.45 2.39 0.82
N GLY A 67 2.36 2.47 -0.16
CA GLY A 67 3.69 1.83 -0.13
C GLY A 67 4.86 2.79 0.16
N GLY A 68 4.59 4.04 0.55
CA GLY A 68 5.64 5.01 0.90
C GLY A 68 6.16 5.82 -0.27
N ALA A 69 7.40 6.29 -0.12
CA ALA A 69 8.14 7.05 -1.14
C ALA A 69 9.41 6.32 -1.55
N TYR A 70 9.87 6.62 -2.75
CA TYR A 70 11.03 5.99 -3.36
C TYR A 70 11.92 7.02 -4.04
N ARG A 71 13.22 6.71 -4.09
CA ARG A 71 14.22 7.42 -4.87
C ARG A 71 14.84 6.47 -5.90
N TRP A 72 14.95 6.93 -7.14
CA TRP A 72 15.66 6.19 -8.18
C TRP A 72 17.18 6.22 -7.94
N ASP A 73 17.78 5.06 -7.90
CA ASP A 73 19.24 4.91 -7.96
C ASP A 73 19.65 4.58 -9.40
N ALA A 74 20.28 5.56 -10.06
CA ALA A 74 20.67 5.42 -11.46
C ALA A 74 21.81 4.42 -11.66
N ALA A 75 22.63 4.16 -10.64
CA ALA A 75 23.79 3.25 -10.72
C ALA A 75 23.33 1.78 -10.74
N SER A 76 22.36 1.43 -9.92
CA SER A 76 21.79 0.08 -9.85
C SER A 76 20.55 -0.11 -10.73
N ALA A 77 20.00 0.99 -11.30
CA ALA A 77 18.72 1.02 -12.00
C ALA A 77 17.56 0.46 -11.15
N HIS A 78 17.51 0.83 -9.86
CA HIS A 78 16.50 0.38 -8.91
C HIS A 78 15.91 1.56 -8.13
N TRP A 79 14.68 1.39 -7.68
CA TRP A 79 14.05 2.26 -6.70
C TRP A 79 14.49 1.86 -5.29
N VAL A 80 14.90 2.84 -4.52
CA VAL A 80 15.25 2.69 -3.10
C VAL A 80 14.10 3.22 -2.28
N ALA A 81 13.50 2.37 -1.45
CA ALA A 81 12.44 2.77 -0.53
C ALA A 81 12.99 3.72 0.55
N LEU A 82 12.23 4.76 0.86
CA LEU A 82 12.64 5.82 1.78
C LEU A 82 11.92 5.75 3.14
N THR A 83 10.88 4.93 3.26
CA THR A 83 9.97 4.92 4.42
C THR A 83 9.93 3.59 5.17
N ASP A 84 10.82 2.64 4.86
CA ASP A 84 10.85 1.31 5.50
C ASP A 84 11.16 1.35 7.00
N TRP A 85 11.69 2.46 7.52
CA TRP A 85 11.92 2.72 8.94
C TRP A 85 10.62 3.00 9.74
N LEU A 86 9.53 3.36 9.08
CA LEU A 86 8.23 3.56 9.74
C LEU A 86 7.72 2.24 10.32
N GLY A 87 7.39 2.26 11.62
CA GLY A 87 6.94 1.07 12.34
C GLY A 87 5.41 0.91 12.36
N PRO A 88 4.92 -0.12 13.06
CA PRO A 88 3.49 -0.42 13.13
C PRO A 88 2.62 0.73 13.67
N ALA A 89 3.14 1.54 14.58
CA ALA A 89 2.44 2.71 15.10
C ALA A 89 2.29 3.83 14.05
N ASP A 90 3.17 3.83 13.04
CA ASP A 90 3.22 4.85 11.99
C ASP A 90 2.62 4.36 10.66
N GLN A 91 1.89 3.24 10.66
CA GLN A 91 1.30 2.65 9.44
C GLN A 91 0.51 3.67 8.62
N ASN A 92 -0.18 4.63 9.26
CA ASN A 92 -0.91 5.67 8.54
C ASN A 92 0.00 6.64 7.79
N LEU A 93 1.30 6.68 8.05
CA LEU A 93 2.26 7.53 7.35
C LEU A 93 2.86 6.85 6.10
N MET A 94 2.48 5.61 5.80
CA MET A 94 2.93 4.90 4.60
C MET A 94 2.27 5.40 3.31
N GLY A 95 1.12 6.05 3.35
CA GLY A 95 0.54 6.73 2.19
C GLY A 95 1.09 8.15 2.05
N ILE A 96 1.63 8.49 0.88
CA ILE A 96 2.20 9.81 0.62
C ILE A 96 1.24 10.63 -0.24
N ASP A 97 0.56 11.59 0.38
CA ASP A 97 -0.44 12.45 -0.30
C ASP A 97 0.19 13.52 -1.21
N ALA A 98 1.41 13.95 -0.86
CA ALA A 98 2.22 14.85 -1.69
C ALA A 98 3.70 14.78 -1.32
N PHE A 99 4.56 15.24 -2.22
CA PHE A 99 5.98 15.42 -1.94
C PHE A 99 6.52 16.70 -2.62
N ALA A 100 7.61 17.22 -2.12
CA ALA A 100 8.27 18.39 -2.69
C ALA A 100 9.78 18.30 -2.51
N ILE A 101 10.52 18.93 -3.43
CA ILE A 101 11.97 19.11 -3.40
C ILE A 101 12.29 20.60 -3.38
N ASP A 102 13.41 20.98 -2.83
CA ASP A 102 13.97 22.32 -3.04
C ASP A 102 14.71 22.33 -4.39
N PRO A 103 14.28 23.11 -5.37
CA PRO A 103 14.90 23.06 -6.71
C PRO A 103 16.37 23.49 -6.74
N HIS A 104 16.88 24.12 -5.68
CA HIS A 104 18.27 24.58 -5.56
C HIS A 104 19.10 23.73 -4.58
N ASP A 105 18.46 22.90 -3.73
CA ASP A 105 19.13 22.01 -2.80
C ASP A 105 18.76 20.55 -3.06
N PRO A 106 19.57 19.79 -3.82
CA PRO A 106 19.29 18.40 -4.12
C PRO A 106 19.25 17.47 -2.93
N GLN A 107 19.67 17.93 -1.75
CA GLN A 107 19.60 17.12 -0.53
C GLN A 107 18.21 17.23 0.15
N ALA A 108 17.46 18.28 -0.15
CA ALA A 108 16.19 18.56 0.52
C ALA A 108 15.01 17.83 -0.14
N LEU A 109 14.31 17.01 0.66
CA LEU A 109 13.09 16.29 0.29
C LEU A 109 12.06 16.42 1.42
N TYR A 110 10.81 16.68 1.05
CA TYR A 110 9.69 16.79 1.96
C TYR A 110 8.57 15.85 1.52
N LEU A 111 8.08 15.00 2.44
CA LEU A 111 6.95 14.10 2.20
C LEU A 111 5.79 14.49 3.11
N ALA A 112 4.62 14.71 2.54
CA ALA A 112 3.36 14.90 3.27
C ALA A 112 2.70 13.52 3.42
N ALA A 113 2.93 12.90 4.56
CA ALA A 113 2.59 11.51 4.86
C ALA A 113 1.29 11.39 5.65
N GLY A 114 0.36 10.57 5.16
CA GLY A 114 -0.93 10.28 5.78
C GLY A 114 -1.85 9.56 4.78
N THR A 115 -2.30 8.35 5.12
CA THR A 115 -2.99 7.45 4.19
C THR A 115 -4.50 7.68 4.14
N TYR A 116 -5.16 7.87 5.30
CA TYR A 116 -6.62 7.85 5.40
C TYR A 116 -7.19 9.03 6.20
N LEU A 117 -8.43 9.44 5.84
CA LEU A 117 -9.17 10.54 6.47
C LEU A 117 -10.15 10.08 7.56
N HIS A 118 -10.41 8.78 7.71
CA HIS A 118 -11.39 8.30 8.68
C HIS A 118 -10.94 8.55 10.14
N GLU A 119 -11.87 8.64 11.08
CA GLU A 119 -11.61 9.04 12.47
C GLU A 119 -10.59 8.17 13.22
N ARG A 120 -10.44 6.90 12.83
CA ARG A 120 -9.47 5.98 13.42
C ARG A 120 -8.06 6.14 12.86
N ALA A 121 -7.88 6.87 11.75
CA ALA A 121 -6.56 7.18 11.23
C ALA A 121 -5.90 8.26 12.11
N GLY A 122 -4.63 8.08 12.37
CA GLY A 122 -3.82 9.10 13.03
C GLY A 122 -3.66 10.36 12.20
N ASN A 123 -3.25 11.45 12.83
CA ASN A 123 -2.89 12.67 12.12
C ASN A 123 -1.69 12.43 11.18
N ALA A 124 -1.59 13.28 10.18
CA ALA A 124 -0.52 13.28 9.20
C ALA A 124 0.77 13.89 9.76
N ALA A 125 1.85 13.71 9.02
CA ALA A 125 3.14 14.33 9.33
C ALA A 125 3.84 14.81 8.04
N ILE A 126 4.70 15.80 8.19
CA ILE A 126 5.73 16.12 7.21
C ILE A 126 7.02 15.38 7.61
N LEU A 127 7.52 14.55 6.72
CA LEU A 127 8.82 13.91 6.86
C LEU A 127 9.82 14.74 6.05
N ARG A 128 10.83 15.31 6.73
CA ARG A 128 11.83 16.23 6.16
C ARG A 128 13.18 15.56 6.09
N SER A 129 13.81 15.53 4.92
CA SER A 129 15.14 15.03 4.70
C SER A 129 16.06 16.13 4.19
N HIS A 130 17.34 16.06 4.56
CA HIS A 130 18.44 16.88 4.06
C HIS A 130 19.59 16.03 3.52
N ASP A 131 19.29 14.79 3.13
CA ASP A 131 20.26 13.83 2.61
C ASP A 131 19.63 12.89 1.56
N GLN A 132 18.71 13.43 0.74
CA GLN A 132 18.00 12.71 -0.32
C GLN A 132 17.14 11.55 0.18
N GLY A 133 16.56 11.68 1.37
CA GLY A 133 15.66 10.68 1.94
C GLY A 133 16.36 9.52 2.65
N ARG A 134 17.65 9.62 2.98
CA ARG A 134 18.32 8.59 3.80
C ARG A 134 17.87 8.64 5.26
N HIS A 135 17.66 9.85 5.76
CA HIS A 135 17.12 10.08 7.12
C HIS A 135 16.05 11.15 7.09
N PHE A 136 15.10 11.05 8.01
CA PHE A 136 13.98 11.99 8.10
C PHE A 136 13.83 12.53 9.52
N VAL A 137 13.48 13.81 9.59
CA VAL A 137 12.95 14.45 10.79
C VAL A 137 11.44 14.63 10.61
N ARG A 138 10.65 14.13 11.57
CA ARG A 138 9.20 14.19 11.55
C ARG A 138 8.69 15.50 12.16
N THR A 139 7.68 16.11 11.51
CA THR A 139 6.86 17.20 12.04
C THR A 139 5.39 16.80 11.96
N ASP A 140 4.75 16.60 13.10
CA ASP A 140 3.34 16.21 13.15
C ASP A 140 2.43 17.37 12.74
N LEU A 141 1.38 17.06 12.00
CA LEU A 141 0.35 18.00 11.59
C LEU A 141 -0.91 17.83 12.45
N PRO A 142 -1.68 18.89 12.71
CA PRO A 142 -2.90 18.80 13.52
C PRO A 142 -4.13 18.28 12.76
N PHE A 143 -3.95 17.72 11.57
CA PHE A 143 -4.99 17.20 10.68
C PHE A 143 -4.53 15.95 9.95
N ARG A 144 -5.44 15.28 9.24
CA ARG A 144 -5.18 14.09 8.44
C ARG A 144 -4.88 14.44 6.99
N LEU A 145 -4.17 13.55 6.30
CA LEU A 145 -3.98 13.54 4.86
C LEU A 145 -4.50 12.22 4.28
N GLY A 146 -4.64 12.14 2.96
CA GLY A 146 -5.34 11.05 2.30
C GLY A 146 -4.59 10.48 1.11
N GLY A 147 -3.39 9.94 1.35
CA GLY A 147 -2.58 9.30 0.32
C GLY A 147 -3.31 8.20 -0.44
N ASN A 148 -4.28 7.52 0.21
CA ASN A 148 -5.14 6.50 -0.43
C ASN A 148 -6.63 6.92 -0.52
N GLU A 149 -6.91 8.21 -0.71
CA GLU A 149 -8.26 8.72 -0.80
C GLU A 149 -8.54 9.33 -2.19
N LEU A 150 -9.78 9.75 -2.48
CA LEU A 150 -10.13 10.40 -3.74
C LEU A 150 -9.17 11.57 -4.05
N GLY A 151 -8.76 11.70 -5.31
CA GLY A 151 -7.82 12.74 -5.74
C GLY A 151 -6.38 12.53 -5.28
N ARG A 152 -6.00 11.31 -4.89
CA ARG A 152 -4.61 10.97 -4.51
C ARG A 152 -3.61 11.05 -5.66
N GLY A 153 -4.11 10.97 -6.89
CA GLY A 153 -3.30 11.18 -8.10
C GLY A 153 -3.13 12.65 -8.47
N ASN A 154 -3.81 13.60 -7.82
CA ASN A 154 -3.68 15.02 -8.09
C ASN A 154 -2.41 15.58 -7.44
N GLY A 155 -1.91 16.69 -7.94
CA GLY A 155 -0.82 17.31 -7.22
C GLY A 155 0.16 18.16 -8.00
N GLU A 156 1.20 18.62 -7.31
CA GLU A 156 1.50 18.29 -5.91
C GLU A 156 0.84 19.29 -4.95
N ARG A 157 0.33 18.79 -3.83
CA ARG A 157 -0.28 19.61 -2.76
C ARG A 157 0.75 20.30 -1.88
N LEU A 158 2.00 19.84 -1.90
CA LEU A 158 3.13 20.39 -1.18
C LEU A 158 4.09 21.03 -2.18
N ALA A 159 4.54 22.24 -1.89
CA ALA A 159 5.49 22.94 -2.73
C ALA A 159 6.51 23.71 -1.88
N VAL A 160 7.77 23.73 -2.34
CA VAL A 160 8.83 24.61 -1.83
C VAL A 160 8.89 25.84 -2.72
N ASP A 161 9.03 27.03 -2.13
CA ASP A 161 9.25 28.25 -2.90
C ASP A 161 10.61 28.20 -3.59
N PRO A 162 10.66 28.25 -4.93
CA PRO A 162 11.91 28.18 -5.68
C PRO A 162 12.83 29.38 -5.46
N ASN A 163 12.37 30.46 -4.84
CA ASN A 163 13.17 31.65 -4.55
C ASN A 163 13.58 31.76 -3.08
N ASP A 164 12.91 31.02 -2.19
CA ASP A 164 13.25 30.90 -0.77
C ASP A 164 12.92 29.51 -0.23
N GLY A 165 13.86 28.60 -0.25
CA GLY A 165 13.70 27.20 0.20
C GLY A 165 13.27 27.02 1.67
N ARG A 166 13.19 28.13 2.47
CA ARG A 166 12.61 28.09 3.81
C ARG A 166 11.09 28.08 3.80
N VAL A 167 10.49 28.61 2.70
CA VAL A 167 9.05 28.77 2.56
C VAL A 167 8.45 27.58 1.86
N LEU A 168 7.49 26.93 2.53
CA LEU A 168 6.70 25.83 1.97
C LEU A 168 5.22 26.15 2.12
N LEU A 169 4.42 25.65 1.17
CA LEU A 169 2.96 25.64 1.26
C LEU A 169 2.45 24.20 1.14
N LEU A 170 1.46 23.87 1.95
CA LEU A 170 0.76 22.58 1.95
C LEU A 170 -0.75 22.83 1.81
N GLY A 171 -1.33 22.30 0.76
CA GLY A 171 -2.77 22.18 0.60
C GLY A 171 -3.30 20.93 1.31
N SER A 172 -4.19 21.14 2.27
CA SER A 172 -4.85 20.00 2.93
C SER A 172 -6.18 19.65 2.26
N ARG A 173 -6.75 18.53 2.71
CA ARG A 173 -8.04 18.06 2.21
C ARG A 173 -9.22 18.74 2.89
N ASP A 174 -9.14 19.01 4.19
CA ASP A 174 -10.24 19.57 5.02
C ASP A 174 -9.80 20.68 5.96
N ALA A 175 -8.50 20.98 6.04
CA ALA A 175 -7.95 21.99 6.94
C ALA A 175 -7.46 23.28 6.23
N GLY A 176 -7.67 23.40 4.90
CA GLY A 176 -7.29 24.57 4.11
C GLY A 176 -5.81 24.60 3.72
N LEU A 177 -5.28 25.81 3.47
CA LEU A 177 -3.90 26.03 3.07
C LEU A 177 -3.03 26.31 4.30
N TRP A 178 -1.83 25.70 4.34
CA TRP A 178 -0.85 25.84 5.43
C TRP A 178 0.50 26.31 4.90
N ARG A 179 1.21 27.09 5.69
CA ARG A 179 2.51 27.65 5.35
C ARG A 179 3.55 27.33 6.42
N SER A 180 4.74 26.98 5.99
CA SER A 180 5.97 27.01 6.78
C SER A 180 6.88 28.13 6.29
N ALA A 181 7.68 28.70 7.19
CA ALA A 181 8.73 29.68 6.89
C ALA A 181 10.12 29.22 7.37
N ASP A 182 10.24 27.95 7.78
CA ASP A 182 11.42 27.36 8.41
C ASP A 182 11.69 25.91 7.92
N ARG A 183 11.54 25.67 6.62
CA ARG A 183 11.79 24.38 5.98
C ARG A 183 10.90 23.26 6.53
N GLY A 184 9.62 23.57 6.83
CA GLY A 184 8.64 22.59 7.28
C GLY A 184 8.75 22.21 8.76
N ALA A 185 9.55 22.94 9.58
CA ALA A 185 9.67 22.66 11.01
C ALA A 185 8.41 23.07 11.78
N HIS A 186 7.81 24.21 11.41
CA HIS A 186 6.54 24.68 11.97
C HIS A 186 5.59 25.07 10.87
N TRP A 187 4.29 24.86 11.13
CA TRP A 187 3.24 25.10 10.15
C TRP A 187 2.14 25.98 10.75
N GLN A 188 1.68 26.93 9.95
CA GLN A 188 0.57 27.82 10.31
C GLN A 188 -0.46 27.87 9.20
N ARG A 189 -1.74 27.87 9.57
CA ARG A 189 -2.84 28.00 8.61
C ARG A 189 -2.82 29.39 7.97
N VAL A 190 -2.95 29.44 6.64
CA VAL A 190 -3.10 30.69 5.87
C VAL A 190 -4.56 31.14 6.00
N GLN A 191 -4.83 32.04 6.96
CA GLN A 191 -6.19 32.48 7.28
C GLN A 191 -6.84 33.27 6.14
N SER A 192 -6.03 33.92 5.31
CA SER A 192 -6.48 34.68 4.14
C SER A 192 -6.98 33.83 2.98
N PHE A 193 -6.67 32.50 2.97
CA PHE A 193 -7.10 31.61 1.89
C PHE A 193 -8.61 31.34 1.97
N PRO A 194 -9.35 31.38 0.83
CA PRO A 194 -10.80 31.23 0.81
C PRO A 194 -11.30 29.91 1.42
N ALA A 195 -12.45 29.99 2.08
CA ALA A 195 -13.08 28.83 2.72
C ALA A 195 -13.58 27.75 1.75
N VAL A 196 -13.59 28.02 0.45
CA VAL A 196 -14.00 27.05 -0.59
C VAL A 196 -13.22 25.74 -0.50
N ALA A 197 -11.94 25.77 -0.10
CA ALA A 197 -11.10 24.58 0.05
C ALA A 197 -11.60 23.60 1.13
N THR A 198 -12.36 24.07 2.09
CA THR A 198 -12.94 23.26 3.17
C THR A 198 -14.47 23.13 3.05
N GLY A 199 -15.04 23.73 2.00
CA GLY A 199 -16.48 23.72 1.73
C GLY A 199 -16.96 22.41 1.07
N PRO A 200 -18.29 22.21 1.02
CA PRO A 200 -18.88 20.99 0.47
C PRO A 200 -18.63 20.81 -1.03
N SER A 201 -18.41 21.89 -1.80
CA SER A 201 -18.08 21.81 -3.24
C SER A 201 -16.71 21.19 -3.50
N ALA A 202 -15.77 21.29 -2.53
CA ALA A 202 -14.46 20.66 -2.59
C ALA A 202 -14.46 19.19 -2.12
N SER A 203 -15.61 18.52 -2.17
CA SER A 203 -15.81 17.10 -1.88
C SER A 203 -16.36 16.35 -3.10
N ALA A 204 -16.20 15.03 -3.10
CA ALA A 204 -16.75 14.14 -4.12
C ALA A 204 -17.28 12.86 -3.49
N VAL A 205 -18.05 12.07 -4.26
CA VAL A 205 -18.59 10.79 -3.81
C VAL A 205 -17.70 9.69 -4.37
N ASN A 206 -17.25 8.76 -3.52
CA ASN A 206 -16.45 7.62 -3.96
C ASN A 206 -17.34 6.49 -4.52
N HIS A 207 -16.74 5.43 -5.05
CA HIS A 207 -17.43 4.27 -5.60
C HIS A 207 -18.35 3.54 -4.60
N ALA A 208 -18.14 3.71 -3.29
CA ALA A 208 -19.00 3.17 -2.24
C ALA A 208 -20.17 4.12 -1.87
N GLY A 209 -20.37 5.21 -2.61
CA GLY A 209 -21.42 6.19 -2.35
C GLY A 209 -21.16 7.13 -1.17
N ARG A 210 -19.94 7.13 -0.62
CA ARG A 210 -19.58 7.97 0.53
C ARG A 210 -18.95 9.28 0.07
N ARG A 211 -19.40 10.39 0.65
CA ARG A 211 -18.80 11.70 0.40
C ARG A 211 -17.47 11.82 1.11
N GLN A 212 -16.44 12.22 0.37
CA GLN A 212 -15.09 12.47 0.86
C GLN A 212 -14.64 13.89 0.53
N GLN A 213 -13.95 14.54 1.46
CA GLN A 213 -13.32 15.82 1.22
C GLN A 213 -12.04 15.63 0.39
N VAL A 214 -11.91 16.39 -0.68
CA VAL A 214 -10.73 16.38 -1.57
C VAL A 214 -9.88 17.63 -1.36
N GLY A 215 -10.51 18.76 -1.15
CA GLY A 215 -9.89 20.02 -0.77
C GLY A 215 -8.97 20.60 -1.85
N ILE A 216 -7.75 21.00 -1.45
CA ILE A 216 -6.75 21.57 -2.35
C ILE A 216 -6.11 20.45 -3.16
N ALA A 217 -6.12 20.58 -4.48
CA ALA A 217 -5.55 19.62 -5.42
C ALA A 217 -4.05 19.83 -5.66
N PHE A 218 -3.60 21.09 -5.77
CA PHE A 218 -2.19 21.43 -5.98
C PHE A 218 -1.85 22.83 -5.49
N VAL A 219 -0.55 23.08 -5.30
CA VAL A 219 0.04 24.39 -5.00
C VAL A 219 1.24 24.61 -5.93
N LEU A 220 1.36 25.80 -6.51
CA LEU A 220 2.44 26.15 -7.41
C LEU A 220 2.93 27.58 -7.16
N PHE A 221 4.25 27.75 -6.94
CA PHE A 221 4.90 29.05 -6.94
C PHE A 221 5.33 29.46 -8.36
N ASP A 222 5.20 30.73 -8.71
CA ASP A 222 5.79 31.27 -9.94
C ASP A 222 7.22 31.78 -9.66
N PRO A 223 8.26 31.08 -10.12
CA PRO A 223 9.64 31.45 -9.85
C PRO A 223 10.02 32.83 -10.45
N ALA A 224 9.30 33.28 -11.48
CA ALA A 224 9.55 34.58 -12.11
C ALA A 224 8.97 35.78 -11.34
N SER A 225 8.27 35.54 -10.23
CA SER A 225 7.55 36.58 -9.47
C SER A 225 8.30 37.07 -8.22
N ALA A 226 9.54 36.63 -8.00
CA ALA A 226 10.29 37.08 -6.84
C ALA A 226 10.58 38.56 -6.88
N ALA A 227 10.35 39.23 -5.74
CA ALA A 227 10.97 40.54 -5.51
C ALA A 227 12.50 40.34 -5.33
N SER A 228 13.29 41.35 -5.62
CA SER A 228 14.76 41.26 -5.54
C SER A 228 15.25 40.57 -4.24
N GLY A 229 15.77 39.33 -4.37
CA GLY A 229 16.32 38.55 -3.26
C GLY A 229 15.31 37.97 -2.26
N GLY A 230 14.03 37.89 -2.59
CA GLY A 230 12.97 37.43 -1.70
C GLY A 230 12.12 36.29 -2.27
N ALA A 231 11.21 35.78 -1.42
CA ALA A 231 10.25 34.74 -1.78
C ALA A 231 9.35 35.13 -2.98
N SER A 232 8.82 34.12 -3.64
CA SER A 232 7.87 34.27 -4.75
C SER A 232 6.62 35.04 -4.30
N GLN A 233 6.21 36.03 -5.10
CA GLN A 233 5.02 36.83 -4.80
C GLN A 233 3.77 36.20 -5.43
N ARG A 234 3.91 35.59 -6.62
CA ARG A 234 2.78 34.93 -7.29
C ARG A 234 2.75 33.46 -6.95
N ILE A 235 1.57 33.05 -6.49
CA ILE A 235 1.30 31.67 -6.07
C ILE A 235 -0.06 31.27 -6.65
N TYR A 236 -0.15 30.06 -7.18
CA TYR A 236 -1.41 29.46 -7.64
C TYR A 236 -1.79 28.31 -6.73
N VAL A 237 -3.08 28.18 -6.43
CA VAL A 237 -3.67 27.07 -5.64
C VAL A 237 -4.90 26.57 -6.37
N GLY A 238 -4.89 25.28 -6.73
CA GLY A 238 -6.05 24.59 -7.29
C GLY A 238 -6.88 23.91 -6.21
N VAL A 239 -8.17 24.16 -6.20
CA VAL A 239 -9.15 23.51 -5.31
C VAL A 239 -9.99 22.53 -6.12
N SER A 240 -10.18 21.32 -5.62
CA SER A 240 -10.98 20.29 -6.30
C SER A 240 -12.48 20.57 -6.23
N THR A 241 -12.91 21.63 -6.91
CA THR A 241 -14.31 22.06 -7.04
C THR A 241 -14.64 22.31 -8.51
N PRO A 242 -15.88 22.06 -8.97
CA PRO A 242 -16.32 22.39 -10.34
C PRO A 242 -16.60 23.88 -10.55
N GLU A 243 -16.61 24.68 -9.48
CA GLU A 243 -16.85 26.12 -9.52
C GLU A 243 -15.55 26.88 -9.84
N GLN A 244 -15.36 28.09 -9.30
CA GLN A 244 -14.08 28.78 -9.37
C GLN A 244 -13.03 28.00 -8.56
N SER A 245 -12.16 27.31 -9.26
CA SER A 245 -11.28 26.29 -8.69
C SER A 245 -9.81 26.71 -8.59
N LEU A 246 -9.40 27.71 -9.37
CA LEU A 246 -8.02 28.22 -9.36
C LEU A 246 -7.95 29.60 -8.71
N PHE A 247 -7.12 29.72 -7.70
CA PHE A 247 -6.87 30.95 -6.95
C PHE A 247 -5.43 31.39 -7.12
N GLU A 248 -5.23 32.73 -7.21
CA GLU A 248 -3.90 33.34 -7.24
C GLU A 248 -3.70 34.30 -6.06
N SER A 249 -2.48 34.34 -5.58
CA SER A 249 -1.93 35.43 -4.79
C SER A 249 -0.88 36.17 -5.62
N ALA A 250 -0.79 37.48 -5.48
CA ALA A 250 0.25 38.32 -6.09
C ALA A 250 1.15 38.99 -5.04
N ASP A 251 0.99 38.63 -3.78
CA ASP A 251 1.62 39.27 -2.62
C ASP A 251 2.23 38.28 -1.61
N GLY A 252 2.64 37.08 -2.11
CA GLY A 252 3.27 36.05 -1.28
C GLY A 252 2.30 35.31 -0.34
N GLY A 253 1.02 35.24 -0.68
CA GLY A 253 -0.02 34.53 0.07
C GLY A 253 -0.73 35.37 1.12
N ARG A 254 -0.56 36.70 1.12
CA ARG A 254 -1.25 37.60 2.04
C ARG A 254 -2.70 37.84 1.65
N SER A 255 -2.98 37.85 0.36
CA SER A 255 -4.35 37.92 -0.18
C SER A 255 -4.52 36.95 -1.35
N TRP A 256 -5.77 36.56 -1.63
CA TRP A 256 -6.14 35.60 -2.65
C TRP A 256 -7.35 36.05 -3.43
N ARG A 257 -7.37 35.77 -4.72
CA ARG A 257 -8.50 35.98 -5.61
C ARG A 257 -8.65 34.83 -6.59
N PRO A 258 -9.85 34.53 -7.10
CA PRO A 258 -10.01 33.62 -8.23
C PRO A 258 -9.27 34.16 -9.46
N VAL A 259 -8.62 33.27 -10.22
CA VAL A 259 -8.00 33.66 -11.50
C VAL A 259 -9.11 34.05 -12.49
N PRO A 260 -9.07 35.25 -13.09
CA PRO A 260 -10.13 35.69 -13.99
C PRO A 260 -10.25 34.81 -15.24
N GLY A 261 -11.48 34.57 -15.70
CA GLY A 261 -11.77 33.83 -16.92
C GLY A 261 -11.45 32.34 -16.89
N GLN A 262 -11.11 31.77 -15.73
CA GLN A 262 -10.80 30.35 -15.58
C GLN A 262 -11.98 29.46 -16.01
N PRO A 263 -11.72 28.26 -16.54
CA PRO A 263 -12.77 27.28 -16.84
C PRO A 263 -13.49 26.86 -15.57
N THR A 264 -14.78 26.55 -15.70
CA THR A 264 -15.64 26.03 -14.65
C THR A 264 -16.38 24.78 -15.14
N GLY A 265 -17.02 24.04 -14.23
CA GLY A 265 -17.71 22.79 -14.53
C GLY A 265 -16.85 21.53 -14.33
N LEU A 266 -15.53 21.69 -14.31
CA LEU A 266 -14.56 20.61 -14.09
C LEU A 266 -13.65 20.94 -12.90
N ARG A 267 -13.01 19.92 -12.34
CA ARG A 267 -12.07 20.00 -11.22
C ARG A 267 -10.63 19.94 -11.72
N PRO A 268 -9.74 20.85 -11.32
CA PRO A 268 -8.34 20.80 -11.71
C PRO A 268 -7.62 19.64 -11.01
N SER A 269 -6.77 18.92 -11.76
CA SER A 269 -5.96 17.83 -11.22
C SER A 269 -4.50 18.21 -11.08
N HIS A 270 -3.92 18.83 -12.13
CA HIS A 270 -2.52 19.25 -12.17
C HIS A 270 -2.38 20.63 -12.84
N MET A 271 -1.31 21.34 -12.46
CA MET A 271 -0.87 22.56 -13.12
C MET A 271 0.65 22.54 -13.28
N VAL A 272 1.14 22.74 -14.50
CA VAL A 272 2.57 22.80 -14.80
C VAL A 272 2.90 24.10 -15.52
N ARG A 273 4.13 24.60 -15.29
CA ARG A 273 4.63 25.85 -15.91
C ARG A 273 5.72 25.51 -16.91
N SER A 274 5.61 26.05 -18.13
CA SER A 274 6.70 26.01 -19.10
C SER A 274 7.79 27.04 -18.78
N SER A 275 9.00 26.84 -19.34
CA SER A 275 10.09 27.82 -19.24
C SER A 275 9.74 29.18 -19.90
N ALA A 276 8.75 29.21 -20.79
CA ALA A 276 8.21 30.43 -21.39
C ALA A 276 7.17 31.16 -20.49
N GLY A 277 6.86 30.65 -19.27
CA GLY A 277 5.90 31.29 -18.36
C GLY A 277 4.44 31.02 -18.69
N ILE A 278 4.17 30.02 -19.51
CA ILE A 278 2.82 29.56 -19.86
C ILE A 278 2.47 28.39 -18.94
N TYR A 279 1.21 28.32 -18.52
CA TYR A 279 0.71 27.25 -17.66
C TYR A 279 -0.22 26.32 -18.43
N TYR A 280 -0.13 25.04 -18.10
CA TYR A 280 -0.98 23.98 -18.65
C TYR A 280 -1.65 23.23 -17.49
N LEU A 281 -2.94 22.96 -17.62
CA LEU A 281 -3.74 22.33 -16.58
C LEU A 281 -4.54 21.15 -17.15
N SER A 282 -4.61 20.07 -16.38
CA SER A 282 -5.54 18.97 -16.62
C SER A 282 -6.74 19.07 -15.69
N TYR A 283 -7.90 18.65 -16.19
CA TYR A 283 -9.18 18.69 -15.48
C TYR A 283 -9.94 17.38 -15.64
N GLY A 284 -10.75 17.03 -14.64
CA GLY A 284 -11.75 16.00 -14.67
C GLY A 284 -13.05 16.43 -14.01
N ASP A 285 -14.17 15.80 -14.32
CA ASP A 285 -15.46 15.99 -13.63
C ASP A 285 -15.42 15.42 -12.20
N GLN A 286 -14.57 14.42 -11.96
CA GLN A 286 -14.28 13.81 -10.66
C GLN A 286 -12.79 13.93 -10.33
N PRO A 287 -12.41 13.85 -9.04
CA PRO A 287 -11.00 13.97 -8.63
C PRO A 287 -10.14 12.73 -8.99
N GLY A 288 -10.74 11.62 -9.40
CA GLY A 288 -10.05 10.35 -9.64
C GLY A 288 -9.61 9.62 -8.35
N PRO A 289 -9.07 8.39 -8.50
CA PRO A 289 -8.89 7.67 -9.77
C PRO A 289 -10.19 7.08 -10.33
N ASP A 290 -11.24 6.93 -9.54
CA ASP A 290 -12.51 6.37 -9.95
C ASP A 290 -13.51 7.42 -10.45
N LEU A 291 -14.55 6.94 -11.17
CA LEU A 291 -15.75 7.69 -11.55
C LEU A 291 -15.54 8.89 -12.49
N MET A 292 -14.32 9.14 -12.98
CA MET A 292 -14.07 10.23 -13.93
C MET A 292 -14.67 9.89 -15.30
N ALA A 293 -15.51 10.77 -15.83
CA ALA A 293 -16.25 10.55 -17.08
C ALA A 293 -16.19 11.74 -18.04
N ASP A 294 -15.62 12.86 -17.63
CA ASP A 294 -15.37 14.05 -18.46
C ASP A 294 -14.08 14.74 -18.03
N GLY A 295 -13.49 15.55 -18.90
CA GLY A 295 -12.28 16.31 -18.59
C GLY A 295 -11.78 17.12 -19.78
N ALA A 296 -10.79 17.98 -19.48
CA ALA A 296 -10.20 18.89 -20.46
C ALA A 296 -8.73 19.17 -20.15
N VAL A 297 -8.00 19.67 -21.13
CA VAL A 297 -6.66 20.25 -20.97
C VAL A 297 -6.70 21.70 -21.38
N TRP A 298 -6.25 22.59 -20.49
CA TRP A 298 -6.29 24.03 -20.71
C TRP A 298 -4.90 24.64 -20.68
N LYS A 299 -4.71 25.66 -21.53
CA LYS A 299 -3.54 26.55 -21.58
C LYS A 299 -3.92 27.89 -20.96
N TYR A 300 -3.10 28.40 -20.04
CA TYR A 300 -3.24 29.73 -19.44
C TYR A 300 -2.00 30.59 -19.69
N GLU A 301 -2.21 31.75 -20.28
CA GLU A 301 -1.17 32.74 -20.60
C GLU A 301 -1.39 33.98 -19.67
N PRO A 302 -0.73 34.05 -18.50
CA PRO A 302 -1.04 35.07 -17.50
C PRO A 302 -0.76 36.49 -17.96
N ALA A 303 0.26 36.72 -18.82
CA ALA A 303 0.56 38.04 -19.35
C ALA A 303 -0.56 38.61 -20.23
N ALA A 304 -1.32 37.75 -20.91
CA ALA A 304 -2.48 38.11 -21.73
C ALA A 304 -3.81 37.87 -21.04
N ALA A 305 -3.81 37.35 -19.82
CA ALA A 305 -4.99 36.85 -19.08
C ALA A 305 -5.87 35.94 -19.96
N ARG A 306 -5.25 35.10 -20.81
CA ARG A 306 -5.94 34.32 -21.82
C ARG A 306 -5.96 32.83 -21.47
N TRP A 307 -7.16 32.26 -21.51
CA TRP A 307 -7.40 30.83 -21.44
C TRP A 307 -7.71 30.25 -22.82
N THR A 308 -7.15 29.09 -23.14
CA THR A 308 -7.38 28.39 -24.39
C THR A 308 -7.62 26.92 -24.08
N ASP A 309 -8.74 26.37 -24.51
CA ASP A 309 -8.98 24.93 -24.49
C ASP A 309 -8.09 24.27 -25.55
N ILE A 310 -7.23 23.36 -25.11
CA ILE A 310 -6.30 22.61 -25.95
C ILE A 310 -6.51 21.09 -25.80
N THR A 311 -7.69 20.68 -25.36
CA THR A 311 -8.03 19.27 -25.15
C THR A 311 -7.73 18.44 -26.40
N PRO A 312 -6.89 17.38 -26.30
CA PRO A 312 -6.40 16.66 -27.48
C PRO A 312 -7.48 16.00 -28.33
N VAL A 313 -8.49 15.46 -27.69
CA VAL A 313 -9.65 14.84 -28.37
C VAL A 313 -10.95 15.17 -27.63
N PRO A 314 -12.05 15.36 -28.35
CA PRO A 314 -13.35 15.61 -27.72
C PRO A 314 -13.86 14.36 -27.00
N GLN A 315 -14.76 14.54 -26.07
CA GLN A 315 -15.49 13.44 -25.42
C GLN A 315 -16.26 12.60 -26.47
N PRO A 316 -16.38 11.29 -26.25
CA PRO A 316 -17.14 10.43 -27.17
C PRO A 316 -18.63 10.85 -27.19
N ARG A 317 -19.24 10.80 -28.39
CA ARG A 317 -20.65 11.14 -28.58
C ARG A 317 -21.63 10.10 -27.98
N SER A 318 -21.13 8.90 -27.70
CA SER A 318 -21.88 7.80 -27.10
C SER A 318 -20.93 6.90 -26.29
N GLY A 319 -21.45 6.27 -25.23
CA GLY A 319 -20.68 5.45 -24.32
C GLY A 319 -20.05 6.25 -23.16
N PRO A 320 -19.23 5.62 -22.32
CA PRO A 320 -18.58 6.28 -21.20
C PRO A 320 -17.55 7.29 -21.68
N GLY A 321 -17.58 8.48 -21.10
CA GLY A 321 -16.53 9.49 -21.24
C GLY A 321 -15.28 9.17 -20.41
N PHE A 322 -14.32 10.09 -20.41
CA PHE A 322 -13.06 9.95 -19.69
C PHE A 322 -12.49 11.33 -19.30
N GLY A 323 -11.61 11.37 -18.34
CA GLY A 323 -10.94 12.60 -17.93
C GLY A 323 -9.49 12.70 -18.42
N TRP A 324 -8.79 13.73 -17.92
CA TRP A 324 -7.38 13.97 -18.17
C TRP A 324 -6.61 13.92 -16.84
N GLY A 325 -5.74 12.91 -16.71
CA GLY A 325 -5.02 12.64 -15.46
C GLY A 325 -3.91 13.63 -15.20
N ALA A 326 -3.03 13.83 -16.19
CA ALA A 326 -1.86 14.69 -16.05
C ALA A 326 -1.52 15.41 -17.35
N VAL A 327 -0.74 16.48 -17.21
CA VAL A 327 -0.05 17.18 -18.31
C VAL A 327 1.40 17.44 -17.88
N ALA A 328 2.35 17.24 -18.79
CA ALA A 328 3.75 17.59 -18.58
C ALA A 328 4.29 18.40 -19.76
N VAL A 329 5.19 19.33 -19.46
CA VAL A 329 5.90 20.16 -20.43
C VAL A 329 7.35 19.69 -20.48
N ASP A 330 7.92 19.61 -21.68
CA ASP A 330 9.37 19.40 -21.84
C ASP A 330 10.12 20.64 -21.30
N PRO A 331 10.92 20.54 -20.23
CA PRO A 331 11.62 21.68 -19.66
C PRO A 331 12.56 22.40 -20.62
N ARG A 332 13.06 21.69 -21.64
CA ARG A 332 13.99 22.19 -22.66
C ARG A 332 13.28 22.70 -23.90
N ARG A 333 11.99 22.37 -24.10
CA ARG A 333 11.19 22.69 -25.28
C ARG A 333 9.80 23.16 -24.83
N PRO A 334 9.62 24.45 -24.55
CA PRO A 334 8.41 24.96 -23.85
C PRO A 334 7.09 24.74 -24.60
N ASP A 335 7.15 24.49 -25.91
CA ASP A 335 5.98 24.17 -26.73
C ASP A 335 5.72 22.64 -26.88
N THR A 336 6.56 21.80 -26.27
CA THR A 336 6.40 20.34 -26.32
C THR A 336 5.70 19.85 -25.05
N LEU A 337 4.58 19.14 -25.23
CA LEU A 337 3.69 18.69 -24.18
C LEU A 337 3.37 17.21 -24.34
N ILE A 338 3.11 16.55 -23.23
CA ILE A 338 2.40 15.27 -23.18
C ILE A 338 1.23 15.38 -22.19
N ALA A 339 0.10 14.76 -22.52
CA ALA A 339 -1.09 14.70 -21.66
C ALA A 339 -1.68 13.29 -21.67
N SER A 340 -2.06 12.78 -20.50
CA SER A 340 -2.64 11.44 -20.34
C SER A 340 -4.15 11.49 -20.21
N THR A 341 -4.84 10.59 -20.92
CA THR A 341 -6.23 10.28 -20.61
C THR A 341 -6.31 9.57 -19.27
N PHE A 342 -7.50 9.59 -18.67
CA PHE A 342 -7.74 8.98 -17.37
C PHE A 342 -9.09 8.27 -17.38
N ARG A 343 -9.08 6.96 -17.08
CA ARG A 343 -10.27 6.11 -17.06
C ARG A 343 -10.95 5.96 -18.45
N ARG A 344 -10.16 5.95 -19.50
CA ARG A 344 -10.64 5.70 -20.87
C ARG A 344 -10.61 4.20 -21.18
N TYR A 345 -11.73 3.53 -20.95
CA TYR A 345 -11.82 2.07 -21.15
C TYR A 345 -11.87 1.65 -22.62
N GLN A 346 -12.37 2.50 -23.50
CA GLN A 346 -12.47 2.26 -24.93
C GLN A 346 -11.86 3.44 -25.73
N PRO A 347 -10.84 3.19 -26.54
CA PRO A 347 -10.10 1.95 -26.82
C PRO A 347 -9.08 1.55 -25.75
N GLY A 348 -8.86 2.37 -24.75
CA GLY A 348 -7.90 2.30 -23.65
C GLY A 348 -7.33 3.67 -23.36
N ASP A 349 -6.72 3.83 -22.17
CA ASP A 349 -5.99 5.05 -21.84
C ASP A 349 -4.79 5.23 -22.79
N ASP A 350 -4.43 6.49 -23.09
CA ASP A 350 -3.34 6.87 -23.99
C ASP A 350 -2.66 8.15 -23.50
N ILE A 351 -1.49 8.40 -23.99
CA ILE A 351 -0.76 9.67 -23.84
C ILE A 351 -0.78 10.39 -25.18
N TYR A 352 -1.15 11.64 -25.18
CA TYR A 352 -1.12 12.51 -26.37
C TYR A 352 0.10 13.42 -26.32
N ARG A 353 0.76 13.60 -27.47
CA ARG A 353 1.92 14.48 -27.63
C ARG A 353 1.60 15.65 -28.56
N SER A 354 2.03 16.84 -28.15
CA SER A 354 2.04 18.06 -28.94
C SER A 354 3.45 18.64 -29.00
N THR A 355 3.84 19.25 -30.12
CA THR A 355 5.12 19.99 -30.30
C THR A 355 4.90 21.45 -30.64
N ASP A 356 3.66 21.94 -30.56
CA ASP A 356 3.24 23.28 -31.01
C ASP A 356 2.42 24.05 -29.95
N GLY A 357 2.62 23.72 -28.67
CA GLY A 357 1.94 24.38 -27.56
C GLY A 357 0.48 23.98 -27.40
N GLY A 358 0.12 22.77 -27.81
CA GLY A 358 -1.23 22.22 -27.68
C GLY A 358 -2.19 22.56 -28.84
N ARG A 359 -1.69 23.14 -29.94
CA ARG A 359 -2.53 23.42 -31.12
C ARG A 359 -2.89 22.17 -31.90
N SER A 360 -2.00 21.20 -31.92
CA SER A 360 -2.23 19.87 -32.48
C SER A 360 -1.69 18.77 -31.58
N TRP A 361 -2.32 17.59 -31.62
CA TRP A 361 -1.98 16.45 -30.79
C TRP A 361 -2.01 15.15 -31.58
N ALA A 362 -1.17 14.20 -31.18
CA ALA A 362 -1.18 12.84 -31.72
C ALA A 362 -1.05 11.81 -30.59
N PRO A 363 -1.80 10.67 -30.65
CA PRO A 363 -1.73 9.62 -29.63
C PRO A 363 -0.41 8.85 -29.73
N LEU A 364 0.26 8.61 -28.58
CA LEU A 364 1.55 7.93 -28.52
C LEU A 364 1.45 6.41 -28.62
N PHE A 365 0.46 5.80 -27.98
CA PHE A 365 0.43 4.33 -27.81
C PHE A 365 0.27 3.55 -29.12
N PRO A 366 -0.46 4.03 -30.16
CA PRO A 366 -0.48 3.36 -31.46
C PRO A 366 0.89 3.23 -32.15
N ARG A 367 1.85 4.10 -31.78
CA ARG A 367 3.25 4.06 -32.24
C ARG A 367 4.22 3.80 -31.09
N SER A 368 3.82 2.94 -30.16
CA SER A 368 4.63 2.53 -29.01
C SER A 368 4.80 1.03 -28.95
N ARG A 369 5.89 0.58 -28.35
CA ARG A 369 6.13 -0.81 -27.97
C ARG A 369 6.44 -0.90 -26.49
N PHE A 370 5.84 -1.86 -25.83
CA PHE A 370 5.98 -2.10 -24.39
C PHE A 370 6.76 -3.38 -24.15
N ALA A 371 7.87 -3.29 -23.42
CA ALA A 371 8.66 -4.44 -22.99
C ALA A 371 8.19 -4.88 -21.58
N HIS A 372 7.83 -6.14 -21.47
CA HIS A 372 7.25 -6.74 -20.25
C HIS A 372 8.22 -7.69 -19.53
N ASP A 373 9.48 -7.77 -19.97
CA ASP A 373 10.46 -8.74 -19.46
C ASP A 373 10.73 -8.60 -17.97
N ALA A 374 10.70 -7.36 -17.44
CA ALA A 374 10.91 -7.08 -16.02
C ALA A 374 9.75 -7.56 -15.13
N ALA A 375 8.53 -7.58 -15.66
CA ALA A 375 7.32 -8.03 -14.98
C ALA A 375 6.35 -8.67 -15.99
N PRO A 376 6.49 -9.96 -16.32
CA PRO A 376 5.74 -10.63 -17.40
C PRO A 376 4.22 -10.53 -17.27
N TRP A 377 3.69 -10.43 -16.05
CA TRP A 377 2.27 -10.28 -15.79
C TRP A 377 1.67 -8.99 -16.35
N THR A 378 2.49 -7.94 -16.52
CA THR A 378 2.05 -6.64 -17.06
C THR A 378 1.62 -6.72 -18.53
N ALA A 379 1.98 -7.79 -19.25
CA ALA A 379 1.52 -8.02 -20.63
C ALA A 379 -0.01 -8.13 -20.74
N GLN A 380 -0.68 -8.48 -19.66
CA GLN A 380 -2.15 -8.58 -19.59
C GLN A 380 -2.79 -7.35 -18.90
N ALA A 381 -1.99 -6.46 -18.34
CA ALA A 381 -2.43 -5.26 -17.63
C ALA A 381 -2.36 -4.03 -18.57
N ARG A 382 -3.49 -3.49 -18.98
CA ARG A 382 -3.50 -2.24 -19.76
C ARG A 382 -3.13 -1.07 -18.86
N PRO A 383 -2.28 -0.12 -19.34
CA PRO A 383 -2.06 1.13 -18.64
C PRO A 383 -3.39 1.83 -18.32
N HIS A 384 -3.56 2.22 -17.07
CA HIS A 384 -4.71 2.98 -16.58
C HIS A 384 -4.30 3.80 -15.36
N TRP A 385 -5.12 4.75 -14.94
CA TRP A 385 -4.83 5.66 -13.84
C TRP A 385 -3.51 6.43 -14.02
N MET A 386 -3.27 6.91 -15.25
CA MET A 386 -2.06 7.65 -15.59
C MET A 386 -2.11 9.07 -15.01
N ALA A 387 -1.96 9.17 -13.69
CA ALA A 387 -2.10 10.40 -12.93
C ALA A 387 -0.84 11.27 -12.89
N SER A 388 0.30 10.77 -13.33
CA SER A 388 1.55 11.54 -13.34
C SER A 388 2.37 11.23 -14.59
N LEU A 389 2.89 12.29 -15.19
CA LEU A 389 3.78 12.27 -16.34
C LEU A 389 5.02 13.11 -16.01
N ALA A 390 6.20 12.63 -16.37
CA ALA A 390 7.44 13.36 -16.16
C ALA A 390 8.35 13.25 -17.37
N ILE A 391 8.92 14.39 -17.82
CA ILE A 391 10.00 14.46 -18.81
C ILE A 391 11.25 14.93 -18.09
N ASP A 392 12.38 14.23 -18.29
CA ASP A 392 13.65 14.54 -17.64
C ASP A 392 14.14 15.94 -18.05
N PRO A 393 14.41 16.83 -17.10
CA PRO A 393 14.88 18.19 -17.41
C PRO A 393 16.24 18.23 -18.10
N PHE A 394 17.00 17.15 -18.07
CA PHE A 394 18.31 17.03 -18.72
C PHE A 394 18.26 16.26 -20.04
N ASP A 395 17.18 15.50 -20.30
CA ASP A 395 17.06 14.66 -21.50
C ASP A 395 15.59 14.56 -21.95
N SER A 396 15.24 15.26 -23.03
CA SER A 396 13.89 15.25 -23.62
C SER A 396 13.47 13.89 -24.20
N ASP A 397 14.37 12.93 -24.31
CA ASP A 397 14.07 11.55 -24.73
C ASP A 397 13.67 10.66 -23.55
N ARG A 398 14.06 11.04 -22.35
CA ARG A 398 13.70 10.32 -21.14
C ARG A 398 12.36 10.81 -20.58
N ALA A 399 11.36 9.93 -20.60
CA ALA A 399 10.05 10.22 -20.04
C ALA A 399 9.54 9.03 -19.22
N LEU A 400 8.72 9.32 -18.20
CA LEU A 400 8.06 8.33 -17.39
C LEU A 400 6.58 8.67 -17.25
N PHE A 401 5.78 7.63 -17.08
CA PHE A 401 4.39 7.75 -16.64
C PHE A 401 4.03 6.69 -15.61
N VAL A 402 3.10 7.01 -14.74
CA VAL A 402 2.58 6.10 -13.71
C VAL A 402 1.31 5.40 -14.19
N THR A 403 1.03 4.28 -13.55
CA THR A 403 -0.23 3.53 -13.71
C THR A 403 -0.71 3.02 -12.35
N GLY A 404 -1.91 2.45 -12.32
CA GLY A 404 -2.43 1.72 -11.17
C GLY A 404 -1.62 0.45 -10.81
N TYR A 405 -0.56 0.14 -11.56
CA TYR A 405 0.30 -1.02 -11.34
C TYR A 405 1.79 -0.71 -11.29
N GLY A 406 2.19 0.55 -11.47
CA GLY A 406 3.60 0.93 -11.41
C GLY A 406 4.00 1.98 -12.45
N VAL A 407 5.28 2.00 -12.83
CA VAL A 407 5.94 3.03 -13.63
C VAL A 407 6.41 2.46 -14.96
N TRP A 408 6.12 3.17 -16.05
CA TRP A 408 6.69 2.92 -17.36
C TRP A 408 7.68 4.04 -17.72
N ALA A 409 8.79 3.68 -18.33
CA ALA A 409 9.83 4.63 -18.75
C ALA A 409 10.22 4.46 -20.21
N SER A 410 10.67 5.55 -20.83
CA SER A 410 11.21 5.60 -22.19
C SER A 410 12.52 6.39 -22.20
N ARG A 411 13.40 6.10 -23.15
CA ARG A 411 14.61 6.87 -23.46
C ARG A 411 14.68 7.33 -24.93
N ASN A 412 13.55 7.27 -25.63
CA ASN A 412 13.46 7.71 -27.03
C ASN A 412 12.11 8.37 -27.33
N LEU A 413 11.58 9.17 -26.39
CA LEU A 413 10.27 9.83 -26.56
C LEU A 413 10.18 10.63 -27.87
N ARG A 414 11.26 11.31 -28.25
CA ARG A 414 11.33 12.12 -29.49
C ARG A 414 11.36 11.30 -30.79
N ALA A 415 11.57 9.99 -30.70
CA ALA A 415 11.41 9.13 -31.88
C ALA A 415 10.02 9.32 -32.50
N PHE A 416 9.01 9.63 -31.67
CA PHE A 416 7.65 9.91 -32.12
C PHE A 416 7.54 11.09 -33.10
N ASP A 417 8.42 12.04 -33.04
CA ASP A 417 8.40 13.25 -33.89
C ASP A 417 8.74 12.93 -35.35
N ALA A 418 9.37 11.78 -35.65
CA ALA A 418 9.56 11.27 -37.00
C ALA A 418 8.31 10.48 -37.46
N ALA A 419 8.03 10.50 -38.78
CA ALA A 419 6.83 9.88 -39.35
C ALA A 419 6.68 8.39 -39.00
N ASP A 420 7.80 7.63 -39.05
CA ASP A 420 7.83 6.18 -38.77
C ASP A 420 8.40 5.86 -37.39
N GLY A 421 8.57 6.83 -36.53
CA GLY A 421 9.22 6.68 -35.25
C GLY A 421 8.32 5.92 -34.25
N VAL A 422 8.94 4.99 -33.52
CA VAL A 422 8.30 4.16 -32.52
C VAL A 422 8.92 4.42 -31.15
N VAL A 423 8.10 4.74 -30.15
CA VAL A 423 8.55 4.92 -28.77
C VAL A 423 8.67 3.54 -28.10
N GLN A 424 9.78 3.32 -27.42
CA GLN A 424 10.01 2.11 -26.63
C GLN A 424 9.76 2.41 -25.16
N TRP A 425 8.88 1.61 -24.55
CA TRP A 425 8.58 1.68 -23.12
C TRP A 425 9.00 0.39 -22.45
N TRP A 426 9.60 0.49 -21.26
CA TRP A 426 9.86 -0.65 -20.39
C TRP A 426 9.23 -0.40 -19.02
N PHE A 427 8.87 -1.49 -18.36
CA PHE A 427 8.33 -1.44 -17.00
C PHE A 427 9.47 -1.19 -16.02
N ALA A 428 9.44 -0.05 -15.33
CA ALA A 428 10.59 0.51 -14.60
C ALA A 428 10.40 0.42 -13.08
N ASP A 429 9.93 -0.71 -12.58
CA ASP A 429 9.57 -0.90 -11.15
C ASP A 429 10.58 -1.70 -10.35
N ALA A 430 11.77 -1.98 -10.85
CA ALA A 430 12.78 -2.71 -10.08
C ALA A 430 13.03 -2.03 -8.72
N GLY A 431 12.74 -2.73 -7.61
CA GLY A 431 12.81 -2.22 -6.24
C GLY A 431 11.60 -1.43 -5.75
N LEU A 432 10.64 -1.09 -6.63
CA LEU A 432 9.37 -0.50 -6.26
C LEU A 432 8.31 -1.61 -6.22
N GLU A 433 8.12 -2.19 -5.03
CA GLU A 433 7.09 -3.18 -4.77
C GLU A 433 5.97 -2.51 -3.99
N GLU A 434 4.85 -2.26 -4.67
CA GLU A 434 3.69 -1.64 -4.05
C GLU A 434 2.48 -2.55 -4.22
N THR A 435 2.42 -3.59 -3.37
CA THR A 435 1.34 -4.55 -3.32
C THR A 435 0.83 -4.75 -1.90
N VAL A 436 -0.43 -5.17 -1.78
CA VAL A 436 -1.08 -5.54 -0.52
C VAL A 436 -1.33 -7.05 -0.52
N PRO A 437 -0.38 -7.89 -0.07
CA PRO A 437 -0.61 -9.32 0.02
C PRO A 437 -1.61 -9.61 1.14
N LEU A 438 -2.59 -10.48 0.86
CA LEU A 438 -3.67 -10.81 1.78
C LEU A 438 -3.43 -12.14 2.49
N ASP A 439 -2.75 -13.09 1.82
CA ASP A 439 -2.34 -14.35 2.42
C ASP A 439 -1.05 -14.90 1.78
N LEU A 440 -0.29 -15.68 2.54
CA LEU A 440 0.99 -16.27 2.15
C LEU A 440 1.05 -17.76 2.52
N LEU A 441 1.50 -18.59 1.59
CA LEU A 441 1.72 -20.00 1.80
C LEU A 441 3.11 -20.41 1.30
N SER A 442 3.99 -20.90 2.18
CA SER A 442 5.23 -21.57 1.79
C SER A 442 5.02 -23.08 1.84
N PRO A 443 4.86 -23.77 0.70
CA PRO A 443 4.57 -25.20 0.67
C PRO A 443 5.83 -26.03 1.00
N ALA A 444 5.63 -27.23 1.54
CA ALA A 444 6.73 -28.14 1.87
C ALA A 444 7.50 -28.63 0.63
N GLN A 445 6.92 -28.53 -0.56
CA GLN A 445 7.51 -28.94 -1.85
C GLN A 445 7.09 -27.97 -2.95
N GLY A 446 7.89 -27.87 -4.00
CA GLY A 446 7.60 -27.03 -5.17
C GLY A 446 8.07 -25.60 -5.01
N ALA A 447 7.21 -24.64 -5.28
CA ALA A 447 7.53 -23.22 -5.21
C ALA A 447 8.02 -22.77 -3.83
N HIS A 448 8.83 -21.71 -3.78
CA HIS A 448 9.26 -21.14 -2.50
C HIS A 448 8.08 -20.54 -1.73
N LEU A 449 7.19 -19.87 -2.46
CA LEU A 449 6.05 -19.16 -1.90
C LEU A 449 4.90 -19.15 -2.91
N LEU A 450 3.68 -19.20 -2.41
CA LEU A 450 2.46 -18.81 -3.09
C LEU A 450 1.90 -17.58 -2.38
N SER A 451 1.47 -16.59 -3.14
CA SER A 451 0.90 -15.35 -2.58
C SER A 451 -0.49 -15.10 -3.12
N ALA A 452 -1.38 -14.62 -2.25
CA ALA A 452 -2.70 -14.10 -2.58
C ALA A 452 -2.69 -12.58 -2.33
N LEU A 453 -3.04 -11.78 -3.33
CA LEU A 453 -2.84 -10.33 -3.35
C LEU A 453 -4.14 -9.60 -3.64
N GLY A 454 -4.25 -8.38 -3.12
CA GLY A 454 -5.25 -7.41 -3.56
C GLY A 454 -4.97 -6.96 -5.00
N ASP A 455 -6.02 -6.71 -5.75
CA ASP A 455 -6.07 -6.14 -7.11
C ASP A 455 -5.44 -6.98 -8.24
N ILE A 456 -4.50 -7.86 -7.94
CA ILE A 456 -3.72 -8.61 -8.94
C ILE A 456 -3.71 -10.13 -8.72
N ASP A 457 -4.71 -10.69 -8.04
CA ASP A 457 -4.93 -12.14 -7.81
C ASP A 457 -3.84 -12.80 -6.95
N GLY A 458 -2.75 -13.28 -7.56
CA GLY A 458 -1.67 -13.92 -6.84
C GLY A 458 -0.61 -14.56 -7.75
N PHE A 459 0.46 -15.04 -7.12
CA PHE A 459 1.64 -15.54 -7.81
C PHE A 459 2.15 -16.83 -7.19
N ARG A 460 2.75 -17.63 -8.05
CA ARG A 460 3.63 -18.72 -7.67
C ARG A 460 5.09 -18.25 -7.82
N HIS A 461 5.83 -18.22 -6.72
CA HIS A 461 7.22 -17.79 -6.70
C HIS A 461 8.16 -18.99 -6.72
N ASP A 462 8.58 -19.42 -7.91
CA ASP A 462 9.61 -20.46 -8.08
C ASP A 462 11.02 -19.90 -7.83
N THR A 463 11.20 -18.60 -8.02
CA THR A 463 12.35 -17.79 -7.56
C THR A 463 11.84 -16.57 -6.82
N LEU A 464 12.65 -16.00 -5.93
CA LEU A 464 12.27 -14.85 -5.10
C LEU A 464 12.79 -13.51 -5.65
N ASP A 465 13.73 -13.56 -6.58
CA ASP A 465 14.50 -12.43 -7.09
C ASP A 465 14.04 -11.93 -8.47
N ARG A 466 13.04 -12.58 -9.07
CA ARG A 466 12.48 -12.20 -10.37
C ARG A 466 10.96 -12.28 -10.35
N ALA A 467 10.31 -11.28 -10.95
CA ALA A 467 8.87 -11.28 -11.13
C ALA A 467 8.40 -12.47 -11.97
N GLN A 468 7.31 -13.08 -11.57
CA GLN A 468 6.69 -14.24 -12.21
C GLN A 468 5.42 -13.82 -12.94
N SER A 469 4.86 -14.73 -13.73
CA SER A 469 3.50 -14.59 -14.23
C SER A 469 2.50 -14.77 -13.09
N GLN A 470 1.39 -14.05 -13.15
CA GLN A 470 0.25 -14.29 -12.26
C GLN A 470 -0.33 -15.70 -12.46
N PHE A 471 -1.10 -16.19 -11.50
CA PHE A 471 -1.86 -17.43 -11.69
C PHE A 471 -2.64 -17.41 -13.02
N ALA A 472 -2.52 -18.49 -13.80
CA ALA A 472 -3.01 -18.50 -15.18
C ALA A 472 -4.54 -18.36 -15.30
N GLY A 473 -5.29 -18.86 -14.34
CA GLY A 473 -6.76 -18.77 -14.29
C GLY A 473 -7.36 -19.95 -13.51
N PRO A 474 -8.61 -19.83 -13.01
CA PRO A 474 -9.47 -18.65 -13.11
C PRO A 474 -8.86 -17.44 -12.40
N ARG A 475 -9.00 -16.25 -12.99
CA ARG A 475 -8.45 -15.01 -12.42
C ARG A 475 -9.41 -14.41 -11.40
N LEU A 476 -8.87 -14.02 -10.26
CA LEU A 476 -9.59 -13.26 -9.23
C LEU A 476 -9.11 -11.79 -9.27
N THR A 477 -9.93 -10.86 -8.80
CA THR A 477 -9.47 -9.49 -8.57
C THR A 477 -8.58 -9.45 -7.34
N ASN A 478 -9.08 -10.01 -6.22
CA ASN A 478 -8.28 -10.21 -5.01
C ASN A 478 -8.20 -11.70 -4.72
N GLY A 479 -6.99 -12.25 -4.58
CA GLY A 479 -6.78 -13.51 -3.87
C GLY A 479 -6.86 -13.22 -2.37
N GLU A 480 -7.71 -13.93 -1.61
CA GLU A 480 -7.92 -13.63 -0.19
C GLU A 480 -7.45 -14.72 0.76
N SER A 481 -7.47 -15.98 0.33
CA SER A 481 -7.03 -17.11 1.14
C SER A 481 -6.43 -18.20 0.25
N ILE A 482 -5.36 -18.83 0.73
CA ILE A 482 -4.66 -19.91 0.05
C ILE A 482 -4.16 -20.94 1.05
N ASP A 483 -4.43 -22.23 0.80
CA ASP A 483 -4.02 -23.31 1.70
C ASP A 483 -3.59 -24.55 0.92
N ALA A 484 -2.75 -25.42 1.54
CA ALA A 484 -2.27 -26.67 0.98
C ALA A 484 -2.43 -27.83 1.94
N ALA A 485 -2.70 -29.02 1.40
CA ALA A 485 -2.80 -30.26 2.18
C ALA A 485 -1.45 -30.61 2.83
N GLY A 486 -1.45 -30.91 4.14
CA GLY A 486 -0.22 -31.15 4.89
C GLY A 486 0.57 -32.37 4.42
N GLN A 487 -0.09 -33.45 4.02
CA GLN A 487 0.51 -34.70 3.54
C GLN A 487 0.59 -34.78 2.00
N ALA A 488 -0.12 -33.87 1.32
CA ALA A 488 -0.14 -33.79 -0.15
C ALA A 488 0.06 -32.33 -0.62
N PRO A 489 1.23 -31.73 -0.39
CA PRO A 489 1.45 -30.29 -0.56
C PRO A 489 1.30 -29.78 -2.01
N GLN A 490 1.22 -30.70 -3.00
CA GLN A 490 0.86 -30.36 -4.36
C GLN A 490 -0.63 -30.03 -4.52
N LEU A 491 -1.49 -30.45 -3.59
CA LEU A 491 -2.90 -30.10 -3.56
C LEU A 491 -3.05 -28.75 -2.84
N VAL A 492 -3.45 -27.74 -3.59
CA VAL A 492 -3.59 -26.37 -3.10
C VAL A 492 -4.99 -25.86 -3.45
N VAL A 493 -5.57 -25.09 -2.55
CA VAL A 493 -6.86 -24.40 -2.75
C VAL A 493 -6.70 -22.90 -2.54
N ARG A 494 -7.50 -22.10 -3.24
CA ARG A 494 -7.56 -20.66 -3.05
C ARG A 494 -8.96 -20.09 -3.25
N SER A 495 -9.26 -18.99 -2.58
CA SER A 495 -10.49 -18.22 -2.74
C SER A 495 -10.19 -16.73 -2.87
N GLY A 496 -11.17 -15.97 -3.36
CA GLY A 496 -11.02 -14.54 -3.48
C GLY A 496 -12.28 -13.83 -3.96
N THR A 497 -12.13 -12.61 -4.48
CA THR A 497 -13.23 -11.78 -4.99
C THR A 497 -13.05 -11.43 -6.45
N LEU A 498 -14.17 -11.14 -7.11
CA LEU A 498 -14.24 -10.57 -8.46
C LEU A 498 -14.90 -9.19 -8.37
N ARG A 499 -14.25 -8.16 -8.92
CA ARG A 499 -14.81 -6.80 -8.98
C ARG A 499 -16.01 -6.74 -9.93
N GLU A 500 -15.89 -7.41 -11.08
CA GLU A 500 -16.94 -7.56 -12.07
C GLU A 500 -17.20 -9.06 -12.25
N ARG A 501 -18.16 -9.59 -11.48
CA ARG A 501 -18.52 -11.00 -11.56
C ARG A 501 -19.56 -11.24 -12.65
N ARG A 502 -19.28 -12.19 -13.53
CA ARG A 502 -20.31 -12.81 -14.38
C ARG A 502 -21.03 -13.89 -13.59
N ASN A 503 -22.29 -14.18 -13.93
CA ASN A 503 -23.18 -15.03 -13.12
C ASN A 503 -22.69 -16.47 -12.89
N ASP A 504 -21.80 -16.97 -13.75
CA ASP A 504 -21.25 -18.35 -13.75
C ASP A 504 -19.80 -18.42 -13.22
N GLU A 505 -19.18 -17.31 -12.88
CA GLU A 505 -17.79 -17.31 -12.40
C GLU A 505 -17.68 -17.72 -10.93
N VAL A 506 -16.88 -18.74 -10.67
CA VAL A 506 -16.60 -19.29 -9.33
C VAL A 506 -15.36 -18.60 -8.74
N ARG A 507 -15.48 -18.13 -7.51
CA ARG A 507 -14.46 -17.35 -6.80
C ARG A 507 -13.51 -18.21 -5.96
N ALA A 508 -13.31 -19.46 -6.35
CA ALA A 508 -12.33 -20.36 -5.77
C ALA A 508 -11.74 -21.31 -6.82
N ALA A 509 -10.53 -21.78 -6.59
CA ALA A 509 -9.83 -22.71 -7.46
C ALA A 509 -8.97 -23.69 -6.64
N TRP A 510 -8.65 -24.82 -7.27
CA TRP A 510 -7.76 -25.82 -6.73
C TRP A 510 -6.68 -26.20 -7.74
N SER A 511 -5.54 -26.68 -7.24
CA SER A 511 -4.40 -27.14 -8.00
C SER A 511 -3.97 -28.53 -7.53
N ARG A 512 -3.41 -29.33 -8.46
CA ARG A 512 -2.79 -30.64 -8.17
C ARG A 512 -1.27 -30.65 -8.39
N ASP A 513 -0.71 -29.52 -8.72
CA ASP A 513 0.71 -29.38 -9.09
C ASP A 513 1.38 -28.20 -8.35
N GLY A 514 0.94 -27.94 -7.12
CA GLY A 514 1.55 -26.93 -6.26
C GLY A 514 1.33 -25.52 -6.77
N GLY A 515 0.17 -25.24 -7.38
CA GLY A 515 -0.19 -23.91 -7.86
C GLY A 515 0.38 -23.54 -9.23
N ALA A 516 0.94 -24.49 -9.98
CA ALA A 516 1.40 -24.24 -11.36
C ALA A 516 0.21 -24.10 -12.32
N ASN A 517 -0.81 -24.95 -12.16
CA ASN A 517 -2.06 -24.86 -12.89
C ASN A 517 -3.24 -24.89 -11.93
N TRP A 518 -4.31 -24.20 -12.30
CA TRP A 518 -5.51 -24.06 -11.47
C TRP A 518 -6.76 -24.49 -12.23
N THR A 519 -7.68 -25.09 -11.50
CA THR A 519 -9.01 -25.45 -11.98
C THR A 519 -10.04 -24.79 -11.07
N ALA A 520 -11.05 -24.14 -11.63
CA ALA A 520 -12.17 -23.61 -10.86
C ALA A 520 -12.89 -24.73 -10.11
N PHE A 521 -13.41 -24.45 -8.91
CA PHE A 521 -14.38 -25.36 -8.29
C PHE A 521 -15.61 -25.49 -9.19
N ALA A 522 -16.30 -26.62 -9.11
CA ALA A 522 -17.49 -26.86 -9.94
C ALA A 522 -18.65 -25.92 -9.63
N SER A 523 -18.76 -25.47 -8.36
CA SER A 523 -19.73 -24.47 -7.89
C SER A 523 -19.22 -23.79 -6.64
N GLU A 524 -19.92 -22.76 -6.20
CA GLU A 524 -19.74 -22.14 -4.87
C GLU A 524 -20.75 -22.68 -3.86
N PRO A 525 -20.51 -22.53 -2.54
CA PRO A 525 -21.54 -22.71 -1.53
C PRO A 525 -22.81 -21.94 -1.87
N PRO A 526 -24.00 -22.45 -1.54
CA PRO A 526 -25.29 -21.89 -1.97
C PRO A 526 -25.60 -20.50 -1.40
N VAL A 527 -24.84 -20.07 -0.39
CA VAL A 527 -24.99 -18.77 0.27
C VAL A 527 -23.62 -18.14 0.52
N GLY A 528 -23.56 -16.81 0.50
CA GLY A 528 -22.34 -16.02 0.74
C GLY A 528 -21.94 -15.21 -0.49
N GLU A 529 -20.99 -14.30 -0.30
CA GLU A 529 -20.51 -13.36 -1.31
C GLU A 529 -19.18 -13.78 -1.96
N GLY A 530 -18.80 -15.07 -1.86
CA GLY A 530 -17.47 -15.52 -2.22
C GLY A 530 -16.42 -15.04 -1.25
N ALA A 531 -15.13 -15.03 -1.64
CA ALA A 531 -14.06 -14.67 -0.70
C ALA A 531 -14.12 -15.46 0.62
N GLY A 532 -13.56 -14.90 1.68
CA GLY A 532 -13.52 -15.57 2.96
C GLY A 532 -12.42 -16.63 3.02
N HIS A 533 -12.48 -17.46 4.04
CA HIS A 533 -11.42 -18.40 4.35
C HIS A 533 -11.68 -19.78 3.75
N ILE A 534 -10.67 -20.35 3.08
CA ILE A 534 -10.72 -21.71 2.52
C ILE A 534 -9.57 -22.53 3.08
N ALA A 535 -9.83 -23.78 3.48
CA ALA A 535 -8.82 -24.68 3.98
C ALA A 535 -9.02 -26.10 3.45
N ILE A 536 -7.92 -26.87 3.34
CA ILE A 536 -7.90 -28.26 2.88
C ILE A 536 -7.29 -29.17 3.94
N ASN A 537 -7.87 -30.35 4.17
CA ASN A 537 -7.35 -31.27 5.19
C ASN A 537 -6.01 -31.94 4.81
N ALA A 538 -5.39 -32.62 5.77
CA ALA A 538 -4.04 -33.14 5.64
C ALA A 538 -3.83 -34.00 4.39
N ASP A 539 -4.77 -34.91 4.05
CA ASP A 539 -4.68 -35.82 2.90
C ASP A 539 -5.27 -35.27 1.60
N GLY A 540 -5.86 -34.07 1.64
CA GLY A 540 -6.49 -33.41 0.49
C GLY A 540 -7.85 -33.96 0.08
N SER A 541 -8.48 -34.78 0.90
CA SER A 541 -9.78 -35.40 0.60
C SER A 541 -10.98 -34.50 0.86
N ARG A 542 -10.82 -33.43 1.66
CA ARG A 542 -11.90 -32.49 2.01
C ARG A 542 -11.44 -31.07 2.03
N VAL A 543 -12.29 -30.19 1.51
CA VAL A 543 -12.14 -28.73 1.55
C VAL A 543 -13.27 -28.14 2.38
N ILE A 544 -12.96 -27.17 3.24
CA ILE A 544 -13.95 -26.35 3.92
C ILE A 544 -13.77 -24.91 3.50
N TRP A 545 -14.85 -24.28 3.06
CA TRP A 545 -14.92 -22.88 2.69
C TRP A 545 -15.89 -22.14 3.60
N SER A 546 -15.41 -21.11 4.28
CA SER A 546 -16.20 -20.17 5.08
C SER A 546 -16.37 -18.87 4.27
N PRO A 547 -17.38 -18.78 3.40
CA PRO A 547 -17.55 -17.63 2.53
C PRO A 547 -17.94 -16.39 3.33
N ARG A 548 -17.53 -15.20 2.85
CA ARG A 548 -17.90 -13.93 3.46
C ARG A 548 -19.42 -13.77 3.43
N ASN A 549 -20.00 -13.34 4.56
CA ASN A 549 -21.47 -13.18 4.74
C ASN A 549 -22.29 -14.43 4.48
N GLY A 550 -21.67 -15.63 4.50
CA GLY A 550 -22.32 -16.90 4.19
C GLY A 550 -23.13 -17.54 5.32
N GLY A 551 -23.13 -16.97 6.52
CA GLY A 551 -23.87 -17.47 7.68
C GLY A 551 -23.39 -18.82 8.25
N SER A 552 -22.59 -19.59 7.49
CA SER A 552 -22.04 -20.90 7.87
C SER A 552 -20.82 -21.24 7.01
N ALA A 553 -20.01 -22.20 7.46
CA ALA A 553 -19.00 -22.86 6.63
C ALA A 553 -19.62 -24.05 5.87
N TRP A 554 -19.01 -24.37 4.75
CA TRP A 554 -19.45 -25.41 3.83
C TRP A 554 -18.29 -26.32 3.45
N ALA A 555 -18.53 -27.63 3.45
CA ALA A 555 -17.55 -28.67 3.12
C ALA A 555 -17.86 -29.32 1.77
N SER A 556 -16.81 -29.68 1.04
CA SER A 556 -16.89 -30.45 -0.20
C SER A 556 -15.81 -31.53 -0.20
N ASP A 557 -16.18 -32.76 -0.63
CA ASP A 557 -15.29 -33.91 -0.83
C ASP A 557 -15.03 -34.19 -2.32
N ASP A 558 -15.58 -33.35 -3.22
CA ASP A 558 -15.62 -33.58 -4.66
C ASP A 558 -15.31 -32.31 -5.48
N TRP A 559 -14.51 -31.41 -4.91
CA TRP A 559 -14.02 -30.16 -5.55
C TRP A 559 -15.17 -29.23 -5.95
N GLY A 560 -16.18 -29.11 -5.05
CA GLY A 560 -17.31 -28.17 -5.19
C GLY A 560 -18.42 -28.64 -6.11
N ARG A 561 -18.51 -29.94 -6.47
CA ARG A 561 -19.71 -30.47 -7.14
C ARG A 561 -20.89 -30.52 -6.18
N GLN A 562 -20.62 -30.83 -4.92
CA GLN A 562 -21.62 -30.80 -3.83
C GLN A 562 -21.02 -30.08 -2.62
N TRP A 563 -21.87 -29.30 -1.96
CA TRP A 563 -21.54 -28.61 -0.72
C TRP A 563 -22.47 -29.06 0.40
N GLN A 564 -21.88 -29.39 1.53
CA GLN A 564 -22.57 -29.77 2.76
C GLN A 564 -22.33 -28.71 3.82
N ARG A 565 -23.39 -28.28 4.49
CA ARG A 565 -23.25 -27.34 5.61
C ARG A 565 -22.51 -28.00 6.74
N VAL A 566 -21.51 -27.31 7.29
CA VAL A 566 -20.76 -27.75 8.46
C VAL A 566 -21.57 -27.45 9.72
N GLU A 567 -21.86 -28.48 10.50
CA GLU A 567 -22.64 -28.34 11.76
C GLU A 567 -21.84 -27.58 12.81
N GLY A 568 -22.53 -26.75 13.62
CA GLY A 568 -21.92 -25.94 14.67
C GLY A 568 -21.05 -24.79 14.14
N SER A 569 -21.06 -24.52 12.80
CA SER A 569 -20.38 -23.39 12.23
C SER A 569 -21.26 -22.13 12.23
N SER A 570 -20.66 -20.97 12.51
CA SER A 570 -21.24 -19.64 12.32
C SER A 570 -20.56 -18.92 11.15
N GLY A 571 -21.12 -17.80 10.69
CA GLY A 571 -20.69 -17.13 9.44
C GLY A 571 -19.36 -16.39 9.46
N SER A 572 -18.58 -16.52 10.53
CA SER A 572 -17.32 -15.77 10.70
C SER A 572 -16.14 -16.66 11.10
N LEU A 573 -16.24 -17.97 10.85
CA LEU A 573 -15.20 -18.91 11.24
C LEU A 573 -13.97 -18.78 10.34
N LEU A 574 -12.80 -18.56 10.97
CA LEU A 574 -11.49 -18.84 10.42
C LEU A 574 -11.18 -20.30 10.71
N ILE A 575 -11.08 -21.13 9.68
CA ILE A 575 -11.00 -22.59 9.79
C ILE A 575 -9.66 -23.07 9.26
N GLU A 576 -8.94 -23.87 10.03
CA GLU A 576 -7.70 -24.54 9.62
C GLU A 576 -7.78 -26.04 9.86
N ALA A 577 -7.22 -26.80 8.94
CA ALA A 577 -7.08 -28.24 9.11
C ALA A 577 -5.79 -28.58 9.89
N ASP A 578 -5.83 -29.63 10.71
CA ASP A 578 -4.62 -30.25 11.23
C ASP A 578 -3.74 -30.73 10.05
N ARG A 579 -2.44 -30.55 10.13
CA ARG A 579 -1.52 -30.85 9.03
C ARG A 579 -1.11 -32.33 8.97
N VAL A 580 -1.44 -33.08 10.03
CA VAL A 580 -1.05 -34.49 10.22
C VAL A 580 -2.26 -35.41 10.27
N ASP A 581 -3.32 -35.02 10.98
CA ASP A 581 -4.54 -35.82 11.15
C ASP A 581 -5.69 -35.26 10.30
N PRO A 582 -6.12 -35.92 9.21
CA PRO A 582 -7.18 -35.42 8.33
C PRO A 582 -8.56 -35.34 8.98
N GLN A 583 -8.76 -35.96 10.18
CA GLN A 583 -10.00 -35.91 10.90
C GLN A 583 -10.10 -34.68 11.82
N ARG A 584 -8.98 -34.00 12.11
CA ARG A 584 -8.94 -32.86 13.03
C ARG A 584 -8.98 -31.53 12.29
N TRP A 585 -9.80 -30.63 12.84
CA TRP A 585 -9.94 -29.26 12.38
C TRP A 585 -10.08 -28.30 13.54
N TYR A 586 -9.67 -27.08 13.31
CA TYR A 586 -9.70 -25.98 14.29
C TYR A 586 -10.43 -24.79 13.68
N ALA A 587 -11.17 -24.05 14.52
CA ALA A 587 -11.78 -22.82 14.06
C ALA A 587 -11.80 -21.76 15.16
N VAL A 588 -11.73 -20.50 14.76
CA VAL A 588 -11.98 -19.34 15.61
C VAL A 588 -13.10 -18.53 15.01
N ASP A 589 -14.11 -18.22 15.80
CA ASP A 589 -15.10 -17.22 15.40
C ASP A 589 -14.48 -15.82 15.49
N ALA A 590 -14.29 -15.21 14.33
CA ALA A 590 -13.65 -13.89 14.23
C ALA A 590 -14.44 -12.77 14.93
N ALA A 591 -15.73 -12.94 15.20
CA ALA A 591 -16.56 -11.95 15.88
C ALA A 591 -16.50 -12.06 17.41
N SER A 592 -16.54 -13.28 17.94
CA SER A 592 -16.58 -13.53 19.38
C SER A 592 -15.23 -13.93 19.99
N GLY A 593 -14.27 -14.38 19.18
CA GLY A 593 -13.01 -14.95 19.64
C GLY A 593 -13.14 -16.34 20.27
N ARG A 594 -14.24 -17.05 20.06
CA ARG A 594 -14.43 -18.41 20.58
C ARG A 594 -13.68 -19.43 19.74
N PHE A 595 -13.05 -20.39 20.38
CA PHE A 595 -12.30 -21.46 19.76
C PHE A 595 -13.11 -22.75 19.67
N PHE A 596 -13.10 -23.37 18.48
CA PHE A 596 -13.87 -24.57 18.16
C PHE A 596 -12.95 -25.68 17.64
N LEU A 597 -13.39 -26.94 17.85
CA LEU A 597 -12.69 -28.14 17.43
C LEU A 597 -13.63 -29.07 16.66
N SER A 598 -13.08 -29.78 15.68
CA SER A 598 -13.73 -30.95 15.07
C SER A 598 -12.75 -32.12 15.05
N GLU A 599 -13.26 -33.32 15.33
CA GLU A 599 -12.51 -34.59 15.32
C GLU A 599 -13.21 -35.65 14.42
N ASP A 600 -14.13 -35.18 13.56
CA ASP A 600 -14.95 -36.03 12.69
C ASP A 600 -14.78 -35.65 11.21
N GLY A 601 -13.60 -35.14 10.87
CA GLY A 601 -13.27 -34.69 9.50
C GLY A 601 -13.92 -33.36 9.13
N GLY A 602 -14.20 -32.48 10.09
CA GLY A 602 -14.79 -31.16 9.83
C GLY A 602 -16.28 -31.21 9.54
N ARG A 603 -16.98 -32.29 9.87
CA ARG A 603 -18.45 -32.37 9.73
C ARG A 603 -19.17 -31.53 10.77
N ARG A 604 -18.64 -31.52 11.99
CA ARG A 604 -19.21 -30.78 13.10
C ARG A 604 -18.14 -30.11 13.93
N PHE A 605 -18.31 -28.82 14.21
CA PHE A 605 -17.50 -28.08 15.17
C PHE A 605 -18.19 -27.99 16.53
N ARG A 606 -17.41 -28.22 17.60
CA ARG A 606 -17.83 -28.09 18.98
C ARG A 606 -17.06 -26.95 19.62
N ASP A 607 -17.77 -26.14 20.40
CA ASP A 607 -17.16 -25.12 21.23
C ASP A 607 -16.23 -25.79 22.26
N SER A 608 -14.98 -25.38 22.27
CA SER A 608 -13.99 -25.87 23.24
C SER A 608 -14.16 -25.29 24.64
N GLY A 609 -15.01 -24.28 24.80
CA GLY A 609 -15.13 -23.50 26.03
C GLY A 609 -14.01 -22.48 26.23
N VAL A 610 -13.12 -22.32 25.24
CA VAL A 610 -11.98 -21.42 25.30
C VAL A 610 -12.24 -20.17 24.46
N GLN A 611 -11.86 -19.03 25.02
CA GLN A 611 -11.87 -17.74 24.31
C GLN A 611 -10.44 -17.26 24.05
N VAL A 612 -10.13 -16.97 22.79
CA VAL A 612 -8.81 -16.56 22.35
C VAL A 612 -8.71 -15.07 22.05
N GLY A 613 -9.67 -14.29 22.53
CA GLY A 613 -9.75 -12.85 22.34
C GLY A 613 -10.52 -12.43 21.09
N ALA A 614 -11.36 -11.43 21.25
CA ALA A 614 -12.08 -10.82 20.15
C ALA A 614 -11.12 -10.01 19.27
N PRO A 615 -11.43 -9.85 17.95
CA PRO A 615 -10.64 -9.00 17.08
C PRO A 615 -10.67 -7.55 17.57
N SER A 616 -9.56 -6.87 17.49
CA SER A 616 -9.53 -5.43 17.70
C SER A 616 -10.26 -4.74 16.56
N ALA A 617 -11.45 -4.19 16.84
CA ALA A 617 -12.21 -3.41 15.85
C ALA A 617 -11.45 -2.18 15.34
N ALA A 618 -10.51 -1.66 16.14
CA ALA A 618 -9.66 -0.52 15.77
C ALA A 618 -8.59 -0.90 14.73
N GLU A 619 -8.11 -2.14 14.73
CA GLU A 619 -6.91 -2.53 14.00
C GLU A 619 -7.17 -3.48 12.82
N ARG A 620 -8.40 -3.95 12.63
CA ARG A 620 -8.77 -4.98 11.63
C ARG A 620 -7.96 -6.28 11.74
N THR A 621 -7.25 -6.49 12.86
CA THR A 621 -6.47 -7.69 13.10
C THR A 621 -7.38 -8.80 13.61
N ARG A 622 -7.30 -9.97 13.01
CA ARG A 622 -8.09 -11.15 13.37
C ARG A 622 -7.20 -12.20 14.03
N PRO A 623 -7.70 -13.01 14.94
CA PRO A 623 -6.97 -14.17 15.42
C PRO A 623 -6.55 -15.06 14.24
N GLN A 624 -5.39 -15.69 14.34
CA GLN A 624 -4.90 -16.64 13.34
C GLN A 624 -4.64 -17.99 13.98
N LEU A 625 -4.93 -19.05 13.25
CA LEU A 625 -4.64 -20.43 13.60
C LEU A 625 -3.43 -20.91 12.79
N ARG A 626 -2.51 -21.63 13.43
CA ARG A 626 -1.36 -22.24 12.77
C ARG A 626 -1.16 -23.64 13.34
N PRO A 627 -1.78 -24.69 12.72
CA PRO A 627 -1.57 -26.06 13.10
C PRO A 627 -0.10 -26.48 12.93
N ASP A 628 0.40 -27.24 13.87
CA ASP A 628 1.78 -27.76 13.85
C ASP A 628 1.96 -28.73 12.66
N PRO A 629 2.94 -28.51 11.77
CA PRO A 629 3.12 -29.37 10.61
C PRO A 629 3.66 -30.76 10.92
N LEU A 630 4.12 -31.01 12.16
CA LEU A 630 4.79 -32.22 12.57
C LEU A 630 3.99 -33.03 13.61
N ARG A 631 3.08 -32.38 14.35
CA ARG A 631 2.39 -32.97 15.49
C ARG A 631 0.88 -32.77 15.39
N ALA A 632 0.15 -33.89 15.27
CA ALA A 632 -1.31 -33.85 15.31
C ALA A 632 -1.80 -33.31 16.66
N GLY A 633 -2.89 -32.57 16.68
CA GLY A 633 -3.52 -32.06 17.88
C GLY A 633 -2.85 -30.83 18.48
N VAL A 634 -1.79 -30.31 17.89
CA VAL A 634 -1.12 -29.08 18.32
C VAL A 634 -1.45 -27.93 17.36
N VAL A 635 -1.95 -26.83 17.92
CA VAL A 635 -2.19 -25.60 17.14
C VAL A 635 -1.75 -24.37 17.92
N TYR A 636 -1.05 -23.48 17.25
CA TYR A 636 -0.70 -22.17 17.75
C TYR A 636 -1.73 -21.15 17.29
N LEU A 637 -2.04 -20.21 18.17
CA LEU A 637 -3.00 -19.14 17.89
C LEU A 637 -2.33 -17.80 18.12
N ALA A 638 -2.39 -16.94 17.13
CA ALA A 638 -2.02 -15.54 17.28
C ALA A 638 -3.27 -14.76 17.67
N SER A 639 -3.22 -14.09 18.81
CA SER A 639 -4.29 -13.24 19.31
C SER A 639 -3.82 -11.80 19.46
N PRO A 640 -4.52 -10.83 18.84
CA PRO A 640 -4.18 -9.42 18.96
C PRO A 640 -4.21 -8.91 20.41
N SER A 641 -5.01 -9.50 21.27
CA SER A 641 -5.21 -9.06 22.65
C SER A 641 -4.63 -9.99 23.72
N HIS A 642 -4.27 -11.25 23.37
CA HIS A 642 -3.78 -12.26 24.30
C HIS A 642 -2.41 -12.84 23.91
N GLY A 643 -1.77 -12.26 22.86
CA GLY A 643 -0.47 -12.72 22.39
C GLY A 643 -0.52 -14.08 21.69
N VAL A 644 0.49 -14.90 21.91
CA VAL A 644 0.56 -16.25 21.33
C VAL A 644 0.04 -17.27 22.33
N LEU A 645 -0.89 -18.11 21.88
CA LEU A 645 -1.48 -19.20 22.63
C LEU A 645 -1.12 -20.52 21.95
N ARG A 646 -0.99 -21.60 22.72
CA ARG A 646 -0.79 -22.95 22.21
C ARG A 646 -1.87 -23.89 22.76
N TRP A 647 -2.61 -24.52 21.87
CA TRP A 647 -3.53 -25.59 22.21
C TRP A 647 -2.85 -26.94 22.00
N GLN A 648 -2.90 -27.80 22.99
CA GLN A 648 -2.43 -29.19 22.95
C GLN A 648 -3.14 -30.05 24.01
N ASP A 649 -3.54 -31.26 23.64
CA ASP A 649 -4.12 -32.26 24.56
C ASP A 649 -5.29 -31.71 25.44
N GLY A 650 -6.16 -30.91 24.82
CA GLY A 650 -7.32 -30.32 25.53
C GLY A 650 -6.96 -29.13 26.42
N ARG A 651 -5.75 -28.63 26.39
CA ARG A 651 -5.27 -27.53 27.23
C ARG A 651 -4.79 -26.32 26.39
N LEU A 652 -5.15 -25.13 26.87
CA LEU A 652 -4.62 -23.88 26.33
C LEU A 652 -3.49 -23.37 27.21
N GLN A 653 -2.33 -23.11 26.61
CA GLN A 653 -1.20 -22.44 27.25
C GLN A 653 -1.09 -21.04 26.70
N VAL A 654 -0.94 -20.04 27.56
CA VAL A 654 -0.65 -18.64 27.21
C VAL A 654 0.85 -18.44 27.32
N LEU A 655 1.46 -17.86 26.29
CA LEU A 655 2.88 -17.48 26.28
C LEU A 655 3.01 -16.04 26.80
N SER A 656 3.42 -15.89 28.04
CA SER A 656 3.19 -14.70 28.87
C SER A 656 3.96 -13.44 28.47
N ASN A 657 5.04 -13.54 27.71
CA ASN A 657 5.87 -12.37 27.31
C ASN A 657 5.44 -11.74 25.97
N VAL A 658 4.38 -12.25 25.32
CA VAL A 658 3.82 -11.70 24.10
C VAL A 658 2.54 -10.93 24.43
N GLN A 659 2.58 -9.61 24.32
CA GLN A 659 1.42 -8.74 24.60
C GLN A 659 0.44 -8.68 23.43
N GLU A 660 0.97 -8.74 22.20
CA GLU A 660 0.18 -8.67 20.98
C GLU A 660 0.77 -9.62 19.93
N ALA A 661 -0.04 -10.49 19.34
CA ALA A 661 0.33 -11.27 18.19
C ALA A 661 -0.57 -10.89 16.99
N ARG A 662 -0.02 -10.16 16.05
CA ARG A 662 -0.74 -9.76 14.82
C ARG A 662 -0.74 -10.86 13.79
N SER A 663 0.39 -11.54 13.64
CA SER A 663 0.53 -12.69 12.74
C SER A 663 1.60 -13.64 13.23
N LEU A 664 1.38 -14.92 12.99
CA LEU A 664 2.26 -16.01 13.36
C LEU A 664 2.50 -16.93 12.17
N GLY A 665 3.74 -17.36 11.96
CA GLY A 665 4.15 -18.34 10.98
C GLY A 665 4.95 -19.48 11.60
N LEU A 666 4.89 -20.66 10.97
CA LEU A 666 5.69 -21.83 11.35
C LEU A 666 6.68 -22.14 10.25
N GLY A 667 7.95 -22.39 10.61
CA GLY A 667 9.02 -22.72 9.69
C GLY A 667 9.69 -24.03 10.03
N ARG A 668 10.70 -24.41 9.25
CA ARG A 668 11.47 -25.62 9.48
C ARG A 668 12.03 -25.65 10.90
N ALA A 669 11.92 -26.81 11.53
CA ALA A 669 12.55 -27.08 12.83
C ALA A 669 14.07 -26.82 12.78
N PRO A 670 14.68 -26.22 13.80
CA PRO A 670 16.11 -25.87 13.80
C PRO A 670 17.02 -27.09 13.76
N ARG A 671 16.51 -28.24 14.21
CA ARG A 671 17.17 -29.56 14.20
C ARG A 671 16.14 -30.68 14.16
N GLU A 672 16.55 -31.86 13.81
CA GLU A 672 15.69 -33.06 13.81
C GLU A 672 15.11 -33.31 15.22
N GLY A 673 13.82 -33.63 15.29
CA GLY A 673 13.10 -33.86 16.53
C GLY A 673 12.76 -32.62 17.36
N ALA A 674 13.21 -31.43 16.92
CA ALA A 674 12.77 -30.17 17.56
C ALA A 674 11.40 -29.73 17.05
N PRO A 675 10.68 -28.89 17.82
CA PRO A 675 9.47 -28.24 17.35
C PRO A 675 9.76 -27.29 16.18
N PRO A 676 8.73 -26.94 15.37
CA PRO A 676 8.87 -25.96 14.31
C PRO A 676 9.32 -24.61 14.87
N MET A 677 10.14 -23.89 14.12
CA MET A 677 10.48 -22.50 14.44
C MET A 677 9.27 -21.62 14.30
N LEU A 678 9.02 -20.73 15.27
CA LEU A 678 7.93 -19.77 15.24
C LEU A 678 8.45 -18.41 14.77
N PHE A 679 7.67 -17.72 13.94
CA PHE A 679 7.89 -16.34 13.52
C PHE A 679 6.68 -15.49 13.86
N LEU A 680 6.90 -14.33 14.47
CA LEU A 680 5.85 -13.47 15.01
C LEU A 680 6.00 -12.04 14.50
N ALA A 681 4.94 -11.46 13.99
CA ALA A 681 4.77 -10.02 13.92
C ALA A 681 3.91 -9.59 15.10
N GLY A 682 4.46 -8.84 16.05
CA GLY A 682 3.75 -8.55 17.29
C GLY A 682 4.51 -7.65 18.25
N THR A 683 4.13 -7.71 19.52
CA THR A 683 4.78 -7.01 20.64
C THR A 683 5.23 -8.02 21.68
N VAL A 684 6.53 -8.07 21.93
CA VAL A 684 7.16 -8.96 22.92
C VAL A 684 7.94 -8.10 23.89
N ASP A 685 7.72 -8.30 25.20
CA ASP A 685 8.35 -7.53 26.28
C ASP A 685 8.24 -6.00 26.07
N GLY A 686 7.11 -5.53 25.52
CA GLY A 686 6.83 -4.13 25.22
C GLY A 686 7.49 -3.59 23.93
N VAL A 687 8.25 -4.42 23.20
CA VAL A 687 8.89 -4.04 21.93
C VAL A 687 8.08 -4.58 20.75
N GLY A 688 7.61 -3.68 19.88
CA GLY A 688 6.96 -4.07 18.62
C GLY A 688 7.97 -4.43 17.55
N GLY A 689 7.71 -5.49 16.75
CA GLY A 689 8.62 -5.90 15.69
C GLY A 689 8.31 -7.27 15.08
N LEU A 690 9.32 -7.80 14.37
CA LEU A 690 9.37 -9.18 13.90
C LEU A 690 10.28 -10.00 14.82
N PHE A 691 9.81 -11.17 15.20
CA PHE A 691 10.50 -12.04 16.15
C PHE A 691 10.54 -13.48 15.64
N ARG A 692 11.53 -14.25 16.12
CA ARG A 692 11.59 -15.71 16.00
C ARG A 692 11.68 -16.37 17.36
N SER A 693 11.22 -17.62 17.45
CA SER A 693 11.40 -18.51 18.60
C SER A 693 11.78 -19.92 18.12
N GLU A 694 12.71 -20.56 18.82
CA GLU A 694 13.17 -21.94 18.59
C GLU A 694 12.72 -22.91 19.68
N ASP A 695 11.96 -22.42 20.66
CA ASP A 695 11.57 -23.13 21.87
C ASP A 695 10.05 -23.02 22.14
N GLU A 696 9.22 -23.15 21.09
CA GLU A 696 7.76 -23.11 21.14
C GLU A 696 7.17 -21.80 21.67
N GLY A 697 7.90 -20.69 21.54
CA GLY A 697 7.44 -19.37 21.96
C GLY A 697 7.76 -19.02 23.41
N HIS A 698 8.59 -19.81 24.09
CA HIS A 698 9.03 -19.48 25.45
C HIS A 698 10.03 -18.31 25.48
N ARG A 699 10.85 -18.21 24.44
CA ARG A 699 11.78 -17.09 24.23
C ARG A 699 11.64 -16.57 22.82
N TRP A 700 11.71 -15.25 22.68
CA TRP A 700 11.61 -14.56 21.43
C TRP A 700 12.86 -13.71 21.18
N GLN A 701 13.36 -13.76 19.97
CA GLN A 701 14.48 -12.95 19.50
C GLN A 701 14.00 -12.03 18.40
N ARG A 702 14.22 -10.72 18.56
CA ARG A 702 13.87 -9.73 17.53
C ARG A 702 14.79 -9.94 16.31
N ILE A 703 14.20 -9.93 15.09
CA ILE A 703 14.89 -10.16 13.81
C ILE A 703 14.83 -8.97 12.88
N ASP A 704 13.98 -7.97 13.12
CA ASP A 704 14.01 -6.67 12.44
C ASP A 704 14.91 -5.69 13.20
N ASP A 705 15.18 -4.54 12.60
CA ASP A 705 15.88 -3.41 13.21
C ASP A 705 15.07 -2.10 13.03
N ASP A 706 15.60 -0.98 13.51
CA ASP A 706 14.85 0.28 13.46
C ASP A 706 14.88 0.96 12.08
N ALA A 707 15.73 0.51 11.17
CA ALA A 707 15.75 0.96 9.78
C ALA A 707 14.80 0.13 8.87
N HIS A 708 14.42 -1.08 9.30
CA HIS A 708 13.66 -2.05 8.52
C HIS A 708 12.44 -2.55 9.30
N ARG A 709 11.47 -1.65 9.50
CA ARG A 709 10.21 -1.88 10.22
C ARG A 709 9.04 -2.20 9.31
N PHE A 710 9.06 -1.70 8.06
CA PHE A 710 8.11 -1.98 6.97
C PHE A 710 6.63 -1.68 7.29
N GLY A 711 6.34 -0.66 8.08
CA GLY A 711 5.00 -0.38 8.54
C GLY A 711 4.48 -1.47 9.48
N ARG A 712 3.31 -2.04 9.14
CA ARG A 712 2.66 -3.10 9.93
C ARG A 712 2.66 -4.43 9.15
N PRO A 713 3.61 -5.35 9.37
CA PRO A 713 3.51 -6.72 8.87
C PRO A 713 2.29 -7.43 9.47
N TYR A 714 1.49 -8.12 8.63
CA TYR A 714 0.24 -8.75 9.08
C TYR A 714 -0.01 -10.18 8.57
N ALA A 715 0.78 -10.67 7.61
CA ALA A 715 0.82 -12.09 7.26
C ALA A 715 2.27 -12.56 7.34
N VAL A 716 2.52 -13.59 8.13
CA VAL A 716 3.85 -14.17 8.34
C VAL A 716 3.78 -15.67 8.12
N THR A 717 4.74 -16.23 7.39
CA THR A 717 4.94 -17.68 7.26
C THR A 717 6.43 -18.02 7.27
N GLY A 718 6.83 -19.14 7.88
CA GLY A 718 8.20 -19.64 7.79
C GLY A 718 8.35 -20.58 6.59
N ASP A 719 9.58 -20.70 6.08
CA ASP A 719 9.90 -21.71 5.06
C ASP A 719 10.04 -23.11 5.70
N PRO A 720 9.27 -24.13 5.27
CA PRO A 720 9.37 -25.47 5.84
C PRO A 720 10.63 -26.24 5.38
N ARG A 721 11.43 -25.70 4.46
CA ARG A 721 12.62 -26.33 3.87
C ARG A 721 13.93 -25.66 4.28
N VAL A 722 13.89 -24.34 4.57
CA VAL A 722 15.06 -23.54 4.91
C VAL A 722 14.97 -23.13 6.38
N VAL A 723 15.91 -23.57 7.21
CA VAL A 723 15.96 -23.21 8.63
C VAL A 723 16.13 -21.70 8.77
N GLY A 724 15.29 -21.07 9.56
CA GLY A 724 15.36 -19.65 9.88
C GLY A 724 14.80 -18.72 8.78
N ARG A 725 14.41 -19.20 7.61
CA ARG A 725 13.79 -18.35 6.59
C ARG A 725 12.36 -18.00 6.96
N VAL A 726 12.04 -16.73 6.86
CA VAL A 726 10.69 -16.17 7.07
C VAL A 726 10.25 -15.36 5.86
N TYR A 727 8.97 -15.42 5.55
CA TYR A 727 8.28 -14.52 4.63
C TYR A 727 7.25 -13.70 5.39
N PHE A 728 7.11 -12.43 5.03
CA PHE A 728 6.05 -11.60 5.60
C PHE A 728 5.48 -10.61 4.59
N ALA A 729 4.18 -10.35 4.76
CA ALA A 729 3.42 -9.39 3.98
C ALA A 729 3.30 -8.06 4.72
N THR A 730 3.26 -6.99 3.95
CA THR A 730 3.11 -5.62 4.45
C THR A 730 1.83 -4.97 3.92
N GLY A 731 1.48 -3.81 4.46
CA GLY A 731 0.29 -3.07 4.04
C GLY A 731 0.47 -2.17 2.82
N GLY A 732 1.39 -2.50 1.89
CA GLY A 732 1.65 -1.69 0.69
C GLY A 732 3.10 -1.72 0.22
N ARG A 733 4.01 -2.40 0.97
CA ARG A 733 5.42 -2.59 0.59
C ARG A 733 5.70 -4.00 0.04
N GLY A 734 4.65 -4.71 -0.41
CA GLY A 734 4.81 -6.04 -0.96
C GLY A 734 5.16 -7.11 0.07
N ILE A 735 5.88 -8.13 -0.39
CA ILE A 735 6.32 -9.29 0.40
C ILE A 735 7.82 -9.21 0.59
N PHE A 736 8.29 -9.54 1.78
CA PHE A 736 9.71 -9.69 2.10
C PHE A 736 10.03 -11.11 2.55
N TYR A 737 11.29 -11.48 2.36
CA TYR A 737 11.87 -12.66 2.99
C TYR A 737 13.19 -12.31 3.66
N GLY A 738 13.52 -13.06 4.71
CA GLY A 738 14.79 -12.92 5.42
C GLY A 738 15.31 -14.29 5.83
N ASP A 739 16.63 -14.42 5.83
CA ASP A 739 17.34 -15.63 6.25
C ASP A 739 18.05 -15.38 7.59
N ALA A 740 18.14 -16.42 8.41
CA ALA A 740 18.97 -16.36 9.62
C ALA A 740 20.42 -16.10 9.22
N PRO A 741 21.15 -15.24 9.98
CA PRO A 741 22.57 -14.95 9.77
C PRO A 741 23.44 -16.19 9.81
#